data_b7216f852a9574ffee15659cfba8e1d3
#
_entry.id   b7216f852a9574ffee15659cfba8e1d3
#
_cell.length_a   1.000
_cell.length_b   1.000
_cell.length_c   1.000
_cell.angle_alpha   90.00
_cell.angle_beta   90.00
_cell.angle_gamma   90.00
#
_symmetry.space_group_name_H-M   'P 1'
#
loop_
_entity.id
_entity.type
_entity.pdbx_description
1 polymer ?
#
loop_
_entity_poly.entity_id
_entity_poly.type
_entity_poly.pdbx_seq_one_letter_code
_entity_poly.pdbx_strand_id
1 'polypeptide(L)'
;MSKGQTKKTREAAGNRRKLTRAEKKQIAAVIRQAKGDGKAHTAQQTIPYLAMYPDGICKVAQRKYSKSIAFEDINYQLAQADDKTAIFENWCDFLNYFDASVNVQLSFINQGSQQEQAALAIHIPLQNDDFNSIRTEYSDMLKSQLAKGNNGLVKHKYITFSIEADNPAVARARLSRIETDVLNNFKVLGVSAHPLSGYERLKVLHGVFHPAGEPFSFSYDWLTPTGLTTKDFIAPSSFKFGEGRYFAMGKKAGAVSFLEILAPELNDRILADMLDLETGVIVNLHIKSIDQSEAIKTIKRKITDLDKMKIEEQKKAVRSGYDMDIIPSDLATFGNEAKNLLQDLQSRNERMFLLTFLVVNMADTKRKLENDIFAAAGIAQKYNCALTRLDYQQEAGLMSSIPLGENLIPIQRGLTTSSTAIFIPFITQELFQTGSALYYGLNALSNNMILCDRKQLKNPNGLILGTPGSGKSFAAKREITNAFLITDDDIFICDPEAEYFALVKRLGGQVIRLSPTGKGMDGKPQYVNPMDMNLNYSEDDSPLALKSDFILSLCELVIGGKEGLQPVDKTVIDRAVRNVYRDYLADPDPAKMPILGDLYDELLKQPEPEAARIAAALELYVSGSLNVFNHRTNVELSNRLVCFDIKQLGKQLKKLGMLIVQDQIWNRVTINRAEKKSTRYYMDEFHLLLKEEQTAAYSVEIWKRFRKWGGIPTAITQNIKDLLASREVENIFENSDFVLMLNQAQGDRAILAKQLNISPQQMKYVTHTEAGEGLIFYGNVVLPFVDHFPKDTELYRIMTTKPEEVSSL
;
A
#
# COMPACT_ATOMS: atom_id res chain seq x y z
N MET A 1 1.68 39.23 -35.06
CA MET A 1 2.59 38.92 -33.93
C MET A 1 3.59 37.80 -34.17
N SER A 2 3.90 37.37 -35.41
CA SER A 2 4.79 36.24 -35.66
C SER A 2 6.18 36.56 -36.24
N LYS A 3 6.46 37.84 -36.53
CA LYS A 3 7.77 38.26 -37.08
C LYS A 3 8.78 38.75 -36.01
N GLY A 4 8.34 39.00 -34.78
CA GLY A 4 9.21 39.49 -33.69
C GLY A 4 9.88 38.37 -32.90
N GLN A 5 9.27 37.19 -32.81
CA GLN A 5 9.85 36.08 -32.06
C GLN A 5 10.94 35.33 -32.83
N THR A 6 10.86 35.28 -34.17
CA THR A 6 11.87 34.64 -35.01
C THR A 6 13.18 35.43 -35.06
N LYS A 7 13.15 36.77 -34.79
CA LYS A 7 14.36 37.60 -34.77
C LYS A 7 15.11 37.46 -33.44
N LYS A 8 14.42 37.38 -32.30
CA LYS A 8 15.04 37.16 -30.97
C LYS A 8 15.68 35.77 -30.85
N THR A 9 15.07 34.73 -31.42
CA THR A 9 15.68 33.38 -31.43
C THR A 9 16.91 33.31 -32.34
N ARG A 10 16.98 34.09 -33.40
CA ARG A 10 18.18 34.18 -34.25
C ARG A 10 19.31 35.02 -33.62
N GLU A 11 19.02 36.01 -32.83
CA GLU A 11 20.02 36.81 -32.10
C GLU A 11 20.61 36.02 -30.90
N ALA A 12 19.83 35.21 -30.21
CA ALA A 12 20.35 34.35 -29.15
C ALA A 12 21.25 33.22 -29.71
N ALA A 13 20.99 32.73 -30.94
CA ALA A 13 21.88 31.77 -31.63
C ALA A 13 23.14 32.41 -32.18
N GLY A 14 23.22 33.75 -32.33
CA GLY A 14 24.32 34.45 -32.94
C GLY A 14 25.49 34.80 -32.02
N ASN A 15 25.32 34.69 -30.70
CA ASN A 15 26.38 35.08 -29.73
C ASN A 15 27.23 33.92 -29.19
N ARG A 16 27.29 32.79 -29.90
CA ARG A 16 28.33 31.78 -29.64
C ARG A 16 29.64 32.33 -30.19
N ARG A 17 30.50 32.84 -29.32
CA ARG A 17 31.88 33.18 -29.63
C ARG A 17 32.50 32.04 -30.41
N LYS A 18 32.74 32.24 -31.70
CA LYS A 18 33.48 31.24 -32.53
C LYS A 18 34.89 31.13 -32.01
N LEU A 19 35.22 29.97 -31.47
CA LEU A 19 36.57 29.66 -31.04
C LEU A 19 37.58 29.92 -32.17
N THR A 20 38.65 30.66 -31.85
CA THR A 20 39.74 30.92 -32.77
C THR A 20 40.47 29.60 -33.12
N ARG A 21 41.23 29.60 -34.20
CA ARG A 21 42.00 28.40 -34.60
C ARG A 21 43.07 28.03 -33.56
N ALA A 22 43.58 29.01 -32.81
CA ALA A 22 44.52 28.80 -31.70
C ALA A 22 43.81 28.16 -30.50
N GLU A 23 42.61 28.66 -30.08
CA GLU A 23 41.81 28.05 -29.01
C GLU A 23 41.37 26.62 -29.32
N LYS A 24 40.94 26.37 -30.57
CA LYS A 24 40.63 25.00 -31.03
C LYS A 24 41.86 24.06 -30.95
N LYS A 25 43.06 24.56 -31.27
CA LYS A 25 44.29 23.80 -31.20
C LYS A 25 44.74 23.53 -29.76
N GLN A 26 44.53 24.51 -28.85
CA GLN A 26 44.77 24.36 -27.43
C GLN A 26 43.77 23.37 -26.82
N ILE A 27 42.51 23.50 -27.10
CA ILE A 27 41.46 22.56 -26.64
C ILE A 27 41.78 21.14 -27.17
N ALA A 28 42.15 21.01 -28.44
CA ALA A 28 42.54 19.73 -29.00
C ALA A 28 43.86 19.15 -28.37
N ALA A 29 44.77 20.00 -27.98
CA ALA A 29 45.96 19.59 -27.26
C ALA A 29 45.67 19.14 -25.83
N VAL A 30 44.82 19.87 -25.10
CA VAL A 30 44.32 19.51 -23.76
C VAL A 30 43.54 18.18 -23.82
N ILE A 31 42.66 18.02 -24.82
CA ILE A 31 41.92 16.80 -25.06
C ILE A 31 42.87 15.63 -25.39
N ARG A 32 43.94 15.86 -26.15
CA ARG A 32 44.95 14.82 -26.43
C ARG A 32 45.75 14.46 -25.19
N GLN A 33 46.11 15.44 -24.37
CA GLN A 33 46.82 15.23 -23.10
C GLN A 33 45.99 14.51 -22.06
N ALA A 34 44.67 14.82 -22.00
CA ALA A 34 43.69 14.13 -21.16
C ALA A 34 43.37 12.71 -21.67
N LYS A 35 43.55 12.47 -22.97
CA LYS A 35 43.15 11.20 -23.60
C LYS A 35 44.16 10.07 -23.38
N GLY A 36 45.36 10.24 -22.83
CA GLY A 36 46.30 9.13 -22.72
C GLY A 36 46.13 8.10 -23.86
N ASP A 37 46.73 6.98 -23.87
CA ASP A 37 46.50 5.92 -24.87
C ASP A 37 45.12 5.23 -24.78
N GLY A 38 44.28 5.59 -23.80
CA GLY A 38 42.91 5.16 -23.68
C GLY A 38 41.89 6.25 -24.09
N LYS A 39 40.84 5.90 -24.76
CA LYS A 39 39.74 6.81 -25.14
C LYS A 39 39.02 7.33 -23.89
N ALA A 40 39.51 8.45 -23.31
CA ALA A 40 38.77 9.10 -22.21
C ALA A 40 37.48 9.74 -22.74
N HIS A 41 36.37 9.24 -22.29
CA HIS A 41 35.04 9.81 -22.53
C HIS A 41 34.66 10.73 -21.36
N THR A 42 33.90 11.79 -21.65
CA THR A 42 33.25 12.55 -20.58
C THR A 42 32.13 11.68 -19.96
N ALA A 43 31.71 12.01 -18.74
CA ALA A 43 30.63 11.28 -18.11
C ALA A 43 29.33 11.26 -18.98
N GLN A 44 29.06 12.38 -19.66
CA GLN A 44 27.92 12.47 -20.59
C GLN A 44 28.09 11.57 -21.83
N GLN A 45 29.31 11.41 -22.34
CA GLN A 45 29.57 10.54 -23.48
C GLN A 45 29.48 9.05 -23.13
N THR A 46 29.76 8.69 -21.88
CA THR A 46 29.66 7.32 -21.39
C THR A 46 28.21 6.84 -21.30
N ILE A 47 27.26 7.74 -21.04
CA ILE A 47 25.83 7.37 -20.93
C ILE A 47 25.26 7.04 -22.32
N PRO A 48 24.73 5.81 -22.55
CA PRO A 48 24.45 5.28 -23.89
C PRO A 48 23.07 5.66 -24.41
N TYR A 49 22.73 6.95 -24.57
CA TYR A 49 21.60 7.40 -25.34
C TYR A 49 21.90 8.70 -26.08
N LEU A 50 21.16 8.97 -27.14
CA LEU A 50 21.36 10.13 -28.00
C LEU A 50 20.45 11.31 -27.66
N ALA A 51 19.17 11.02 -27.35
CA ALA A 51 18.19 12.03 -26.98
C ALA A 51 17.07 11.45 -26.11
N MET A 52 16.55 12.26 -25.16
CA MET A 52 15.34 11.98 -24.37
C MET A 52 14.30 13.02 -24.74
N TYR A 53 13.14 12.55 -25.24
CA TYR A 53 12.05 13.42 -25.65
C TYR A 53 11.04 13.64 -24.49
N PRO A 54 10.27 14.76 -24.51
CA PRO A 54 9.32 15.05 -23.44
C PRO A 54 8.22 13.98 -23.23
N ASP A 55 7.83 13.29 -24.32
CA ASP A 55 6.84 12.21 -24.32
C ASP A 55 7.35 10.87 -23.77
N GLY A 56 8.53 10.86 -23.19
CA GLY A 56 9.13 9.67 -22.60
C GLY A 56 9.85 8.74 -23.57
N ILE A 57 9.87 9.03 -24.86
CA ILE A 57 10.63 8.27 -25.83
C ILE A 57 12.11 8.63 -25.70
N CYS A 58 12.95 7.62 -25.63
CA CYS A 58 14.40 7.77 -25.64
C CYS A 58 14.98 7.23 -26.94
N LYS A 59 15.75 8.05 -27.67
CA LYS A 59 16.60 7.59 -28.77
C LYS A 59 17.90 7.04 -28.19
N VAL A 60 18.00 5.72 -28.08
CA VAL A 60 19.14 5.02 -27.50
C VAL A 60 20.31 4.97 -28.48
N ALA A 61 20.04 4.57 -29.71
CA ALA A 61 21.01 4.53 -30.80
C ALA A 61 20.40 5.13 -32.08
N GLN A 62 21.15 5.15 -33.18
CA GLN A 62 20.69 5.79 -34.42
C GLN A 62 19.32 5.28 -34.90
N ARG A 63 19.06 3.99 -34.76
CA ARG A 63 17.80 3.34 -35.18
C ARG A 63 17.06 2.67 -34.03
N LYS A 64 17.49 2.85 -32.78
CA LYS A 64 16.92 2.20 -31.61
C LYS A 64 16.25 3.22 -30.69
N TYR A 65 15.00 2.94 -30.35
CA TYR A 65 14.16 3.80 -29.51
C TYR A 65 13.56 2.96 -28.39
N SER A 66 13.41 3.57 -27.21
CA SER A 66 12.81 2.90 -26.06
C SER A 66 11.80 3.77 -25.33
N LYS A 67 10.89 3.12 -24.60
CA LYS A 67 9.93 3.75 -23.69
C LYS A 67 9.89 2.95 -22.40
N SER A 68 9.54 3.60 -21.28
CA SER A 68 9.51 2.96 -19.96
C SER A 68 8.17 3.19 -19.27
N ILE A 69 7.72 2.19 -18.54
CA ILE A 69 6.52 2.22 -17.71
C ILE A 69 6.96 1.88 -16.28
N ALA A 70 6.51 2.67 -15.31
CA ALA A 70 6.61 2.31 -13.90
C ALA A 70 5.42 1.45 -13.51
N PHE A 71 5.62 0.43 -12.67
CA PHE A 71 4.55 -0.43 -12.20
C PHE A 71 4.72 -0.73 -10.72
N GLU A 72 3.59 -0.95 -10.06
CA GLU A 72 3.51 -1.23 -8.63
C GLU A 72 3.54 -2.73 -8.35
N ASP A 73 3.55 -3.06 -7.08
CA ASP A 73 3.55 -4.44 -6.61
C ASP A 73 2.13 -4.97 -6.41
N ILE A 74 1.98 -6.28 -6.50
CA ILE A 74 0.81 -7.01 -6.02
C ILE A 74 1.26 -8.06 -5.02
N ASN A 75 0.34 -8.49 -4.16
CA ASN A 75 0.65 -9.41 -3.07
C ASN A 75 0.77 -10.86 -3.56
N TYR A 76 1.81 -11.17 -4.33
CA TYR A 76 2.06 -12.51 -4.86
C TYR A 76 2.47 -13.50 -3.76
N GLN A 77 3.38 -13.12 -2.87
CA GLN A 77 3.94 -14.06 -1.89
C GLN A 77 2.90 -14.60 -0.91
N LEU A 78 1.93 -13.79 -0.52
CA LEU A 78 0.89 -14.15 0.43
C LEU A 78 -0.44 -14.56 -0.24
N ALA A 79 -0.51 -14.57 -1.56
CA ALA A 79 -1.70 -14.97 -2.30
C ALA A 79 -2.06 -16.46 -2.08
N GLN A 80 -3.30 -16.82 -2.34
CA GLN A 80 -3.74 -18.22 -2.36
C GLN A 80 -3.06 -19.00 -3.49
N ALA A 81 -3.04 -20.32 -3.40
CA ALA A 81 -2.36 -21.16 -4.39
C ALA A 81 -2.95 -20.98 -5.80
N ASP A 82 -4.28 -20.90 -5.89
CA ASP A 82 -4.99 -20.70 -7.16
C ASP A 82 -4.71 -19.31 -7.75
N ASP A 83 -4.70 -18.28 -6.90
CA ASP A 83 -4.35 -16.91 -7.31
C ASP A 83 -2.90 -16.82 -7.79
N LYS A 84 -1.96 -17.50 -7.08
CA LYS A 84 -0.56 -17.56 -7.52
C LYS A 84 -0.42 -18.19 -8.89
N THR A 85 -1.15 -19.30 -9.11
CA THR A 85 -1.15 -19.99 -10.41
C THR A 85 -1.70 -19.08 -11.50
N ALA A 86 -2.82 -18.41 -11.26
CA ALA A 86 -3.42 -17.44 -12.19
C ALA A 86 -2.49 -16.25 -12.50
N ILE A 87 -1.84 -15.69 -11.48
CA ILE A 87 -0.86 -14.60 -11.67
C ILE A 87 0.33 -15.09 -12.50
N PHE A 88 0.84 -16.31 -12.22
CA PHE A 88 1.94 -16.89 -12.96
C PHE A 88 1.59 -17.14 -14.43
N GLU A 89 0.42 -17.73 -14.71
CA GLU A 89 -0.07 -17.96 -16.07
C GLU A 89 -0.26 -16.66 -16.84
N ASN A 90 -0.90 -15.65 -16.24
CA ASN A 90 -1.05 -14.32 -16.84
C ASN A 90 0.31 -13.65 -17.08
N TRP A 91 1.30 -13.87 -16.19
CA TRP A 91 2.65 -13.38 -16.40
C TRP A 91 3.38 -14.09 -17.53
N CYS A 92 3.18 -15.39 -17.71
CA CYS A 92 3.65 -16.13 -18.88
C CYS A 92 3.08 -15.57 -20.18
N ASP A 93 1.76 -15.33 -20.22
CA ASP A 93 1.08 -14.73 -21.38
C ASP A 93 1.58 -13.32 -21.66
N PHE A 94 1.83 -12.53 -20.61
CA PHE A 94 2.43 -11.20 -20.74
C PHE A 94 3.83 -11.25 -21.38
N LEU A 95 4.69 -12.18 -20.99
CA LEU A 95 6.00 -12.37 -21.62
C LEU A 95 5.85 -12.83 -23.09
N ASN A 96 4.89 -13.70 -23.38
CA ASN A 96 4.62 -14.18 -24.71
C ASN A 96 4.04 -13.11 -25.66
N TYR A 97 3.58 -11.98 -25.12
CA TYR A 97 3.18 -10.83 -25.95
C TYR A 97 4.36 -10.28 -26.78
N PHE A 98 5.58 -10.29 -26.25
CA PHE A 98 6.74 -9.69 -26.90
C PHE A 98 7.32 -10.63 -27.98
N ASP A 99 7.41 -10.15 -29.21
CA ASP A 99 8.08 -10.82 -30.31
C ASP A 99 9.59 -10.51 -30.35
N ALA A 100 10.32 -11.18 -31.25
CA ALA A 100 11.76 -11.03 -31.41
C ALA A 100 12.20 -9.60 -31.82
N SER A 101 11.30 -8.73 -32.25
CA SER A 101 11.59 -7.34 -32.64
C SER A 101 11.58 -6.36 -31.48
N VAL A 102 11.13 -6.80 -30.29
CA VAL A 102 11.07 -6.00 -29.08
C VAL A 102 12.05 -6.55 -28.05
N ASN A 103 12.95 -5.71 -27.55
CA ASN A 103 13.77 -6.06 -26.41
C ASN A 103 13.11 -5.50 -25.14
N VAL A 104 13.03 -6.31 -24.09
CA VAL A 104 12.41 -5.94 -22.82
C VAL A 104 13.48 -5.92 -21.74
N GLN A 105 13.44 -4.92 -20.89
CA GLN A 105 14.25 -4.81 -19.69
C GLN A 105 13.34 -4.57 -18.49
N LEU A 106 13.39 -5.45 -17.51
CA LEU A 106 12.82 -5.21 -16.18
C LEU A 106 13.94 -4.63 -15.31
N SER A 107 13.67 -3.49 -14.69
CA SER A 107 14.62 -2.81 -13.82
C SER A 107 14.00 -2.62 -12.43
N PHE A 108 14.72 -3.10 -11.43
CA PHE A 108 14.37 -2.97 -10.02
C PHE A 108 15.43 -2.12 -9.36
N ILE A 109 15.05 -0.93 -8.90
CA ILE A 109 15.96 0.03 -8.31
C ILE A 109 15.59 0.17 -6.83
N ASN A 110 16.38 -0.44 -5.98
CA ASN A 110 16.23 -0.36 -4.53
C ASN A 110 17.29 0.61 -4.00
N GLN A 111 16.88 1.84 -3.72
CA GLN A 111 17.79 2.90 -3.30
C GLN A 111 17.24 3.69 -2.14
N GLY A 112 18.14 4.09 -1.21
CA GLY A 112 17.82 4.88 -0.02
C GLY A 112 17.62 6.38 -0.25
N SER A 113 17.30 6.81 -1.47
CA SER A 113 17.23 8.22 -1.84
C SER A 113 16.07 9.01 -1.26
N GLN A 114 15.18 8.38 -0.49
CA GLN A 114 13.98 9.02 0.07
C GLN A 114 14.01 9.19 1.59
N GLN A 115 15.15 9.03 2.26
CA GLN A 115 15.22 9.28 3.71
C GLN A 115 14.76 10.69 4.09
N GLU A 116 15.13 11.70 3.32
CA GLU A 116 14.66 13.06 3.54
C GLU A 116 13.15 13.22 3.24
N GLN A 117 12.65 12.62 2.16
CA GLN A 117 11.22 12.65 1.83
C GLN A 117 10.41 11.80 2.80
N ALA A 118 10.90 10.65 3.21
CA ALA A 118 10.29 9.83 4.25
C ALA A 118 10.34 10.55 5.60
N ALA A 119 11.43 11.20 5.95
CA ALA A 119 11.55 12.01 7.16
C ALA A 119 10.58 13.22 7.14
N LEU A 120 10.37 13.84 5.99
CA LEU A 120 9.37 14.91 5.82
C LEU A 120 7.93 14.36 5.92
N ALA A 121 7.66 13.17 5.37
CA ALA A 121 6.35 12.54 5.44
C ALA A 121 5.93 12.14 6.86
N ILE A 122 6.90 11.83 7.73
CA ILE A 122 6.67 11.46 9.14
C ILE A 122 6.85 12.65 10.10
N HIS A 123 7.24 13.83 9.58
CA HIS A 123 7.39 15.00 10.44
C HIS A 123 6.01 15.59 10.78
N ILE A 124 5.69 15.58 12.07
CA ILE A 124 4.50 16.24 12.58
C ILE A 124 4.87 17.68 12.92
N PRO A 125 4.33 18.68 12.18
CA PRO A 125 4.68 20.07 12.41
C PRO A 125 4.20 20.53 13.79
N LEU A 126 5.03 21.31 14.47
CA LEU A 126 4.67 21.92 15.74
C LEU A 126 3.55 22.94 15.50
N GLN A 127 2.62 23.03 16.45
CA GLN A 127 1.48 23.91 16.41
C GLN A 127 1.49 24.86 17.62
N ASN A 128 0.67 25.89 17.60
CA ASN A 128 0.56 26.83 18.72
C ASN A 128 -0.45 26.32 19.75
N ASP A 129 -0.16 25.15 20.34
CA ASP A 129 -0.95 24.49 21.38
C ASP A 129 -0.06 23.77 22.41
N ASP A 130 -0.65 23.17 23.44
CA ASP A 130 0.05 22.53 24.55
C ASP A 130 0.53 21.10 24.23
N PHE A 131 0.39 20.62 22.98
CA PHE A 131 0.67 19.21 22.60
C PHE A 131 1.99 19.02 21.89
N ASN A 132 2.85 20.01 21.80
CA ASN A 132 4.11 19.94 21.08
C ASN A 132 5.10 18.93 21.69
N SER A 133 5.04 18.71 23.00
CA SER A 133 5.83 17.64 23.65
C SER A 133 5.46 16.26 23.11
N ILE A 134 4.16 16.01 22.98
CA ILE A 134 3.62 14.76 22.42
C ILE A 134 3.97 14.62 20.94
N ARG A 135 3.87 15.71 20.15
CA ARG A 135 4.26 15.70 18.74
C ARG A 135 5.73 15.38 18.56
N THR A 136 6.59 15.94 19.40
CA THR A 136 8.03 15.66 19.37
C THR A 136 8.32 14.19 19.71
N GLU A 137 7.76 13.67 20.81
CA GLU A 137 7.92 12.28 21.20
C GLU A 137 7.45 11.32 20.12
N TYR A 138 6.29 11.61 19.51
CA TYR A 138 5.74 10.80 18.45
C TYR A 138 6.60 10.86 17.18
N SER A 139 7.07 12.05 16.78
CA SER A 139 7.97 12.22 15.65
C SER A 139 9.30 11.47 15.85
N ASP A 140 9.85 11.48 17.05
CA ASP A 140 11.10 10.77 17.37
C ASP A 140 10.88 9.25 17.38
N MET A 141 9.73 8.80 17.84
CA MET A 141 9.33 7.39 17.70
C MET A 141 9.24 6.98 16.23
N LEU A 142 8.58 7.76 15.39
CA LEU A 142 8.47 7.47 13.95
C LEU A 142 9.84 7.45 13.28
N LYS A 143 10.75 8.38 13.59
CA LYS A 143 12.14 8.36 13.12
C LYS A 143 12.88 7.11 13.58
N SER A 144 12.68 6.68 14.83
CA SER A 144 13.27 5.45 15.36
C SER A 144 12.73 4.21 14.63
N GLN A 145 11.45 4.17 14.31
CA GLN A 145 10.87 3.08 13.51
C GLN A 145 11.37 3.09 12.06
N LEU A 146 11.48 4.26 11.45
CA LEU A 146 12.10 4.40 10.11
C LEU A 146 13.54 3.87 10.09
N ALA A 147 14.31 4.12 11.16
CA ALA A 147 15.68 3.65 11.28
C ALA A 147 15.78 2.12 11.51
N LYS A 148 14.75 1.49 12.07
CA LYS A 148 14.67 0.02 12.22
C LYS A 148 14.26 -0.69 10.94
N GLY A 149 13.53 -0.01 10.06
CA GLY A 149 13.15 -0.53 8.76
C GLY A 149 14.36 -0.71 7.84
N ASN A 150 14.13 -1.21 6.64
CA ASN A 150 15.17 -1.39 5.60
C ASN A 150 15.75 -0.05 5.11
N ASN A 151 16.12 0.82 6.05
CA ASN A 151 16.73 2.14 5.82
C ASN A 151 15.93 3.06 4.87
N GLY A 152 14.60 2.90 4.80
CA GLY A 152 13.74 3.64 3.88
C GLY A 152 13.99 3.30 2.41
N LEU A 153 14.48 2.11 2.11
CA LEU A 153 14.66 1.64 0.74
C LEU A 153 13.30 1.46 0.08
N VAL A 154 13.02 2.24 -0.93
CA VAL A 154 11.83 2.10 -1.77
C VAL A 154 12.21 1.30 -3.01
N LYS A 155 11.43 0.26 -3.29
CA LYS A 155 11.61 -0.60 -4.46
C LYS A 155 10.86 0.00 -5.65
N HIS A 156 11.58 0.66 -6.54
CA HIS A 156 11.03 1.15 -7.79
C HIS A 156 11.14 0.08 -8.88
N LYS A 157 10.07 -0.13 -9.63
CA LYS A 157 9.99 -1.16 -10.66
C LYS A 157 9.64 -0.53 -12.00
N TYR A 158 10.42 -0.86 -13.01
CA TYR A 158 10.24 -0.33 -14.36
C TYR A 158 10.31 -1.46 -15.38
N ILE A 159 9.44 -1.39 -16.37
CA ILE A 159 9.57 -2.14 -17.60
C ILE A 159 9.95 -1.17 -18.71
N THR A 160 11.06 -1.43 -19.39
CA THR A 160 11.53 -0.66 -20.54
C THR A 160 11.53 -1.57 -21.76
N PHE A 161 10.86 -1.16 -22.80
CA PHE A 161 10.88 -1.87 -24.08
C PHE A 161 11.51 -1.02 -25.15
N SER A 162 12.32 -1.66 -26.01
CA SER A 162 13.02 -1.00 -27.10
C SER A 162 12.80 -1.69 -28.43
N ILE A 163 12.73 -0.90 -29.49
CA ILE A 163 12.50 -1.33 -30.86
C ILE A 163 13.48 -0.65 -31.82
N GLU A 164 13.69 -1.26 -32.98
CA GLU A 164 14.35 -0.62 -34.09
C GLU A 164 13.33 0.08 -35.00
N ALA A 165 13.63 1.31 -35.40
CA ALA A 165 12.81 2.10 -36.32
C ALA A 165 13.69 3.07 -37.13
N ASP A 166 13.27 3.38 -38.38
CA ASP A 166 14.06 4.24 -39.30
C ASP A 166 14.00 5.72 -38.90
N ASN A 167 12.92 6.15 -38.26
CA ASN A 167 12.74 7.53 -37.85
C ASN A 167 11.90 7.65 -36.54
N PRO A 168 11.95 8.81 -35.85
CA PRO A 168 11.22 9.00 -34.60
C PRO A 168 9.69 8.90 -34.71
N ALA A 169 9.10 9.23 -35.87
CA ALA A 169 7.65 9.19 -36.05
C ALA A 169 7.11 7.75 -36.08
N VAL A 170 7.81 6.87 -36.80
CA VAL A 170 7.51 5.43 -36.86
C VAL A 170 7.74 4.81 -35.46
N ALA A 171 8.85 5.19 -34.79
CA ALA A 171 9.12 4.73 -33.44
C ALA A 171 7.99 5.11 -32.47
N ARG A 172 7.53 6.37 -32.52
CA ARG A 172 6.45 6.86 -31.67
C ARG A 172 5.16 6.06 -31.82
N ALA A 173 4.70 5.86 -33.05
CA ALA A 173 3.47 5.12 -33.32
C ALA A 173 3.55 3.68 -32.80
N ARG A 174 4.67 3.01 -33.02
CA ARG A 174 4.87 1.62 -32.61
C ARG A 174 5.03 1.49 -31.09
N LEU A 175 5.83 2.36 -30.45
CA LEU A 175 6.02 2.35 -29.00
C LEU A 175 4.74 2.71 -28.24
N SER A 176 3.92 3.63 -28.76
CA SER A 176 2.62 3.96 -28.13
C SER A 176 1.63 2.79 -28.18
N ARG A 177 1.65 1.99 -29.25
CA ARG A 177 0.85 0.77 -29.33
C ARG A 177 1.32 -0.26 -28.28
N ILE A 178 2.63 -0.54 -28.23
CA ILE A 178 3.20 -1.47 -27.25
C ILE A 178 2.89 -1.00 -25.82
N GLU A 179 2.99 0.30 -25.55
CA GLU A 179 2.65 0.89 -24.26
C GLU A 179 1.20 0.57 -23.86
N THR A 180 0.25 0.79 -24.76
CA THR A 180 -1.17 0.50 -24.51
C THR A 180 -1.38 -0.98 -24.20
N ASP A 181 -0.77 -1.86 -24.98
CA ASP A 181 -0.89 -3.31 -24.79
C ASP A 181 -0.26 -3.75 -23.47
N VAL A 182 0.91 -3.21 -23.10
CA VAL A 182 1.59 -3.49 -21.83
C VAL A 182 0.76 -3.02 -20.63
N LEU A 183 0.17 -1.81 -20.70
CA LEU A 183 -0.73 -1.30 -19.65
C LEU A 183 -1.98 -2.16 -19.49
N ASN A 184 -2.55 -2.65 -20.60
CA ASN A 184 -3.69 -3.56 -20.54
C ASN A 184 -3.31 -4.91 -19.90
N ASN A 185 -2.16 -5.47 -20.22
CA ASN A 185 -1.66 -6.70 -19.58
C ASN A 185 -1.42 -6.51 -18.08
N PHE A 186 -0.85 -5.39 -17.66
CA PHE A 186 -0.73 -5.08 -16.23
C PHE A 186 -2.10 -4.96 -15.55
N LYS A 187 -3.08 -4.37 -16.23
CA LYS A 187 -4.45 -4.29 -15.71
C LYS A 187 -5.09 -5.67 -15.52
N VAL A 188 -4.85 -6.61 -16.44
CA VAL A 188 -5.30 -8.03 -16.29
C VAL A 188 -4.67 -8.68 -15.06
N LEU A 189 -3.39 -8.40 -14.80
CA LEU A 189 -2.67 -8.86 -13.62
C LEU A 189 -3.10 -8.16 -12.32
N GLY A 190 -3.95 -7.12 -12.39
CA GLY A 190 -4.32 -6.29 -11.24
C GLY A 190 -3.22 -5.34 -10.78
N VAL A 191 -2.22 -5.08 -11.62
CA VAL A 191 -1.07 -4.23 -11.34
C VAL A 191 -1.35 -2.80 -11.78
N SER A 192 -1.15 -1.83 -10.88
CA SER A 192 -1.15 -0.41 -11.22
C SER A 192 0.14 -0.07 -11.97
N ALA A 193 0.00 0.60 -13.12
CA ALA A 193 1.14 0.97 -13.95
C ALA A 193 0.88 2.28 -14.68
N HIS A 194 1.93 3.09 -14.89
CA HIS A 194 1.85 4.34 -15.63
C HIS A 194 3.07 4.56 -16.51
N PRO A 195 2.90 5.14 -17.71
CA PRO A 195 4.03 5.45 -18.60
C PRO A 195 4.83 6.63 -18.04
N LEU A 196 6.14 6.55 -18.16
CA LEU A 196 7.04 7.62 -17.73
C LEU A 196 7.18 8.68 -18.83
N SER A 197 7.02 9.96 -18.46
CA SER A 197 7.42 11.11 -19.25
C SER A 197 8.94 11.20 -19.38
N GLY A 198 9.44 12.05 -20.27
CA GLY A 198 10.87 12.29 -20.40
C GLY A 198 11.49 12.87 -19.13
N TYR A 199 10.75 13.74 -18.44
CA TYR A 199 11.19 14.29 -17.14
C TYR A 199 11.35 13.18 -16.09
N GLU A 200 10.36 12.30 -15.95
CA GLU A 200 10.37 11.20 -14.99
C GLU A 200 11.49 10.20 -15.30
N ARG A 201 11.70 9.87 -16.58
CA ARG A 201 12.83 9.02 -16.98
C ARG A 201 14.17 9.64 -16.63
N LEU A 202 14.35 10.94 -16.87
CA LEU A 202 15.57 11.67 -16.48
C LEU A 202 15.74 11.68 -14.96
N LYS A 203 14.65 11.85 -14.19
CA LYS A 203 14.68 11.76 -12.72
C LYS A 203 15.12 10.38 -12.24
N VAL A 204 14.63 9.30 -12.86
CA VAL A 204 15.07 7.94 -12.55
C VAL A 204 16.56 7.74 -12.84
N LEU A 205 17.03 8.17 -14.02
CA LEU A 205 18.45 8.09 -14.38
C LEU A 205 19.33 8.93 -13.45
N HIS A 206 18.87 10.14 -13.09
CA HIS A 206 19.56 10.98 -12.11
C HIS A 206 19.71 10.25 -10.77
N GLY A 207 18.63 9.63 -10.26
CA GLY A 207 18.67 8.87 -9.01
C GLY A 207 19.67 7.71 -9.04
N VAL A 208 19.79 7.01 -10.18
CA VAL A 208 20.80 5.95 -10.36
C VAL A 208 22.23 6.51 -10.31
N PHE A 209 22.48 7.65 -10.95
CA PHE A 209 23.81 8.26 -11.03
C PHE A 209 24.17 9.12 -9.81
N HIS A 210 23.18 9.51 -8.99
CA HIS A 210 23.36 10.30 -7.78
C HIS A 210 22.75 9.58 -6.55
N PRO A 211 23.33 8.42 -6.17
CA PRO A 211 22.78 7.58 -5.09
C PRO A 211 22.85 8.21 -3.69
N ALA A 212 23.47 9.38 -3.55
CA ALA A 212 23.48 10.15 -2.32
C ALA A 212 22.21 11.02 -2.11
N GLY A 213 21.27 11.02 -3.08
CA GLY A 213 20.01 11.75 -2.97
C GLY A 213 20.11 13.23 -3.38
N GLU A 214 21.05 13.59 -4.25
CA GLU A 214 21.15 14.96 -4.77
C GLU A 214 19.83 15.39 -5.45
N PRO A 215 19.37 16.65 -5.23
CA PRO A 215 18.10 17.11 -5.77
C PRO A 215 18.17 17.21 -7.31
N PHE A 216 17.14 16.68 -7.97
CA PHE A 216 16.99 16.78 -9.43
C PHE A 216 16.22 18.03 -9.82
N SER A 217 16.84 18.88 -10.63
CA SER A 217 16.21 20.08 -11.20
C SER A 217 16.46 20.11 -12.70
N PHE A 218 15.38 20.09 -13.50
CA PHE A 218 15.47 20.10 -14.96
C PHE A 218 14.20 20.66 -15.59
N SER A 219 14.36 21.39 -16.68
CA SER A 219 13.26 21.77 -17.61
C SER A 219 13.75 21.67 -19.05
N TYR A 220 12.90 21.13 -19.93
CA TYR A 220 13.19 21.12 -21.38
C TYR A 220 13.41 22.51 -21.98
N ASP A 221 12.81 23.53 -21.41
CA ASP A 221 12.97 24.91 -21.85
C ASP A 221 14.43 25.44 -21.69
N TRP A 222 15.21 24.83 -20.83
CA TRP A 222 16.59 25.21 -20.60
C TRP A 222 17.56 24.72 -21.68
N LEU A 223 17.19 23.69 -22.45
CA LEU A 223 18.10 23.07 -23.41
C LEU A 223 18.43 24.01 -24.58
N THR A 224 17.42 24.66 -25.17
CA THR A 224 17.59 25.52 -26.36
C THR A 224 18.46 26.73 -26.09
N PRO A 225 18.22 27.52 -25.02
CA PRO A 225 19.02 28.72 -24.76
C PRO A 225 20.44 28.41 -24.28
N THR A 226 20.63 27.31 -23.51
CA THR A 226 21.95 26.98 -22.92
C THR A 226 22.84 26.17 -23.86
N GLY A 227 22.23 25.44 -24.81
CA GLY A 227 22.91 24.47 -25.66
C GLY A 227 23.38 23.22 -24.93
N LEU A 228 22.90 22.99 -23.69
CA LEU A 228 23.07 21.79 -22.93
C LEU A 228 22.22 20.65 -23.48
N THR A 229 22.54 19.44 -23.12
CA THR A 229 21.77 18.24 -23.43
C THR A 229 21.14 17.68 -22.15
N THR A 230 20.17 16.81 -22.29
CA THR A 230 19.57 16.13 -21.12
C THR A 230 20.57 15.37 -20.27
N LYS A 231 21.72 14.94 -20.86
CA LYS A 231 22.80 14.23 -20.15
C LYS A 231 23.55 15.10 -19.15
N ASP A 232 23.61 16.42 -19.41
CA ASP A 232 24.31 17.36 -18.53
C ASP A 232 23.61 17.51 -17.17
N PHE A 233 22.32 17.18 -17.09
CA PHE A 233 21.52 17.24 -15.87
C PHE A 233 21.47 15.93 -15.08
N ILE A 234 21.90 14.81 -15.67
CA ILE A 234 21.84 13.49 -15.03
C ILE A 234 23.22 12.85 -14.84
N ALA A 235 24.26 13.34 -15.54
CA ALA A 235 25.58 12.73 -15.47
C ALA A 235 26.21 12.94 -14.08
N PRO A 236 26.83 11.92 -13.50
CA PRO A 236 27.58 12.06 -12.26
C PRO A 236 28.87 12.88 -12.51
N SER A 237 29.46 13.34 -11.42
CA SER A 237 30.73 14.11 -11.50
C SER A 237 31.85 13.37 -12.21
N SER A 238 31.92 12.05 -12.12
CA SER A 238 32.92 11.22 -12.80
C SER A 238 32.51 9.74 -12.84
N PHE A 239 33.01 9.06 -13.88
CA PHE A 239 33.12 7.60 -13.93
C PHE A 239 34.58 7.17 -13.97
N LYS A 240 34.92 6.07 -13.30
CA LYS A 240 36.25 5.44 -13.35
C LYS A 240 36.08 3.92 -13.46
N PHE A 241 36.48 3.35 -14.58
CA PHE A 241 36.40 1.92 -14.90
C PHE A 241 37.79 1.22 -14.98
N GLY A 242 38.86 1.86 -14.44
CA GLY A 242 40.21 1.38 -14.60
C GLY A 242 40.61 0.13 -13.80
N GLU A 243 39.76 -0.34 -12.87
CA GLU A 243 40.12 -1.44 -11.96
C GLU A 243 39.50 -2.79 -12.35
N GLY A 244 39.19 -3.05 -13.55
CA GLY A 244 38.69 -4.33 -14.07
C GLY A 244 37.49 -4.97 -13.35
N ARG A 245 37.51 -5.04 -12.00
CA ARG A 245 36.49 -5.68 -11.16
C ARG A 245 35.51 -4.72 -10.47
N TYR A 246 35.82 -3.42 -10.53
CA TYR A 246 35.04 -2.37 -9.87
C TYR A 246 34.93 -1.15 -10.77
N PHE A 247 33.93 -0.35 -10.51
CA PHE A 247 33.87 1.01 -11.03
C PHE A 247 33.77 2.00 -9.86
N ALA A 248 34.09 3.26 -10.13
CA ALA A 248 33.76 4.34 -9.23
C ALA A 248 32.86 5.33 -9.97
N MET A 249 31.83 5.83 -9.27
CA MET A 249 30.87 6.82 -9.75
C MET A 249 30.76 7.92 -8.70
N GLY A 250 31.31 9.08 -9.01
CA GLY A 250 31.51 10.14 -8.01
C GLY A 250 32.34 9.60 -6.82
N LYS A 251 31.74 9.62 -5.63
CA LYS A 251 32.38 9.13 -4.39
C LYS A 251 32.06 7.66 -4.06
N LYS A 252 31.14 7.04 -4.78
CA LYS A 252 30.73 5.65 -4.52
C LYS A 252 31.59 4.66 -5.31
N ALA A 253 31.93 3.54 -4.67
CA ALA A 253 32.45 2.36 -5.33
C ALA A 253 31.31 1.43 -5.72
N GLY A 254 31.41 0.82 -6.90
CA GLY A 254 30.39 -0.11 -7.37
C GLY A 254 30.95 -1.30 -8.09
N ALA A 255 30.17 -2.34 -8.25
CA ALA A 255 30.46 -3.50 -9.08
C ALA A 255 29.18 -4.06 -9.69
N VAL A 256 29.32 -4.55 -10.92
CA VAL A 256 28.26 -5.26 -11.62
C VAL A 256 28.60 -6.73 -11.68
N SER A 257 27.61 -7.56 -11.33
CA SER A 257 27.69 -9.02 -11.42
C SER A 257 26.54 -9.53 -12.27
N PHE A 258 26.71 -10.71 -12.88
CA PHE A 258 25.63 -11.42 -13.55
C PHE A 258 25.28 -12.69 -12.81
N LEU A 259 24.01 -13.10 -12.89
CA LEU A 259 23.53 -14.34 -12.31
C LEU A 259 23.75 -15.48 -13.29
N GLU A 260 24.51 -16.46 -12.86
CA GLU A 260 24.71 -17.72 -13.57
C GLU A 260 23.76 -18.78 -12.97
N ILE A 261 22.87 -19.28 -13.80
CA ILE A 261 21.87 -20.28 -13.39
C ILE A 261 22.49 -21.67 -13.56
N LEU A 262 22.76 -22.33 -12.44
CA LEU A 262 23.32 -23.67 -12.38
C LEU A 262 22.24 -24.74 -12.06
N ALA A 263 21.11 -24.29 -11.49
CA ALA A 263 20.02 -25.15 -11.12
C ALA A 263 19.27 -25.71 -12.35
N PRO A 264 18.82 -26.97 -12.30
CA PRO A 264 17.90 -27.52 -13.29
C PRO A 264 16.50 -26.89 -13.15
N GLU A 265 16.09 -26.55 -11.94
CA GLU A 265 14.82 -25.88 -11.62
C GLU A 265 15.08 -24.64 -10.78
N LEU A 266 14.37 -23.58 -11.06
CA LEU A 266 14.43 -22.32 -10.34
C LEU A 266 13.26 -22.18 -9.37
N ASN A 267 13.45 -21.37 -8.33
CA ASN A 267 12.41 -21.01 -7.37
C ASN A 267 11.99 -19.55 -7.60
N ASP A 268 10.69 -19.29 -7.53
CA ASP A 268 10.06 -17.98 -7.72
C ASP A 268 10.45 -16.93 -6.66
N ARG A 269 11.14 -17.34 -5.59
CA ARG A 269 11.60 -16.43 -4.53
C ARG A 269 12.97 -15.79 -4.78
N ILE A 270 13.74 -16.25 -5.77
CA ILE A 270 15.10 -15.76 -5.99
C ILE A 270 15.15 -14.25 -6.23
N LEU A 271 14.25 -13.71 -7.06
CA LEU A 271 14.19 -12.27 -7.32
C LEU A 271 13.72 -11.51 -6.08
N ALA A 272 12.74 -12.03 -5.38
CA ALA A 272 12.23 -11.44 -4.15
C ALA A 272 13.31 -11.32 -3.07
N ASP A 273 13.98 -12.44 -2.75
CA ASP A 273 15.04 -12.46 -1.74
C ASP A 273 16.23 -11.55 -2.14
N MET A 274 16.52 -11.42 -3.44
CA MET A 274 17.57 -10.51 -3.94
C MET A 274 17.18 -9.03 -3.75
N LEU A 275 15.91 -8.70 -3.91
CA LEU A 275 15.39 -7.34 -3.72
C LEU A 275 15.12 -7.01 -2.25
N ASP A 276 15.06 -8.01 -1.38
CA ASP A 276 14.89 -7.85 0.08
C ASP A 276 16.23 -7.62 0.82
N LEU A 277 17.35 -7.53 0.09
CA LEU A 277 18.62 -7.14 0.68
C LEU A 277 18.52 -5.77 1.37
N GLU A 278 19.07 -5.67 2.57
CA GLU A 278 19.10 -4.44 3.38
C GLU A 278 20.00 -3.34 2.79
N THR A 279 20.69 -3.64 1.69
CA THR A 279 21.58 -2.72 0.99
C THR A 279 20.98 -2.26 -0.33
N GLY A 280 21.28 -1.04 -0.75
CA GLY A 280 20.85 -0.55 -2.06
C GLY A 280 21.36 -1.45 -3.17
N VAL A 281 20.46 -2.05 -3.94
CA VAL A 281 20.77 -2.92 -5.06
C VAL A 281 19.96 -2.53 -6.29
N ILE A 282 20.57 -2.62 -7.46
CA ILE A 282 19.87 -2.47 -8.74
C ILE A 282 19.91 -3.82 -9.44
N VAL A 283 18.74 -4.38 -9.74
CA VAL A 283 18.61 -5.64 -10.46
C VAL A 283 17.98 -5.38 -11.82
N ASN A 284 18.56 -5.95 -12.86
CA ASN A 284 18.05 -5.82 -14.22
C ASN A 284 17.97 -7.17 -14.92
N LEU A 285 16.82 -7.41 -15.55
CA LEU A 285 16.58 -8.56 -16.38
C LEU A 285 16.38 -8.07 -17.82
N HIS A 286 17.31 -8.41 -18.70
CA HIS A 286 17.11 -8.23 -20.13
C HIS A 286 16.53 -9.50 -20.72
N ILE A 287 15.36 -9.37 -21.33
CA ILE A 287 14.57 -10.47 -21.88
C ILE A 287 14.39 -10.21 -23.36
N LYS A 288 14.85 -11.12 -24.21
CA LYS A 288 14.70 -11.05 -25.64
C LYS A 288 14.07 -12.33 -26.18
N SER A 289 12.90 -12.22 -26.80
CA SER A 289 12.24 -13.34 -27.45
C SER A 289 13.05 -13.78 -28.67
N ILE A 290 13.11 -15.08 -28.90
CA ILE A 290 13.65 -15.68 -30.13
C ILE A 290 12.50 -16.04 -31.05
N ASP A 291 12.65 -15.86 -32.36
CA ASP A 291 11.66 -16.33 -33.32
C ASP A 291 11.39 -17.83 -33.14
N GLN A 292 10.11 -18.21 -33.08
CA GLN A 292 9.70 -19.57 -32.77
C GLN A 292 10.25 -20.58 -33.79
N SER A 293 10.27 -20.20 -35.07
CA SER A 293 10.78 -21.06 -36.15
C SER A 293 12.30 -21.26 -36.05
N GLU A 294 13.02 -20.20 -35.66
CA GLU A 294 14.47 -20.25 -35.44
C GLU A 294 14.82 -21.06 -34.19
N ALA A 295 14.07 -20.91 -33.10
CA ALA A 295 14.22 -21.69 -31.88
C ALA A 295 14.04 -23.18 -32.16
N ILE A 296 12.93 -23.56 -32.79
CA ILE A 296 12.65 -24.96 -33.16
C ILE A 296 13.75 -25.53 -34.06
N LYS A 297 14.20 -24.78 -35.07
CA LYS A 297 15.26 -25.20 -35.97
C LYS A 297 16.58 -25.43 -35.25
N THR A 298 16.90 -24.55 -34.31
CA THR A 298 18.13 -24.65 -33.47
C THR A 298 18.09 -25.87 -32.59
N ILE A 299 16.96 -26.16 -31.92
CA ILE A 299 16.83 -27.33 -31.06
C ILE A 299 16.86 -28.64 -31.90
N LYS A 300 16.16 -28.69 -33.03
CA LYS A 300 16.24 -29.84 -33.92
C LYS A 300 17.67 -30.14 -34.38
N ARG A 301 18.46 -29.08 -34.67
CA ARG A 301 19.88 -29.25 -34.99
C ARG A 301 20.66 -29.79 -33.83
N LYS A 302 20.43 -29.28 -32.59
CA LYS A 302 21.06 -29.80 -31.38
C LYS A 302 20.71 -31.24 -31.11
N ILE A 303 19.45 -31.66 -31.28
CA ILE A 303 19.02 -33.06 -31.14
C ILE A 303 19.75 -33.92 -32.16
N THR A 304 19.87 -33.48 -33.43
CA THR A 304 20.60 -34.22 -34.47
C THR A 304 22.07 -34.40 -34.10
N ASP A 305 22.70 -33.36 -33.54
CA ASP A 305 24.10 -33.43 -33.12
C ASP A 305 24.30 -34.38 -31.91
N LEU A 306 23.38 -34.34 -30.93
CA LEU A 306 23.36 -35.28 -29.80
C LEU A 306 23.14 -36.72 -30.26
N ASP A 307 22.26 -36.97 -31.22
CA ASP A 307 22.02 -38.29 -31.78
C ASP A 307 23.28 -38.80 -32.54
N LYS A 308 24.01 -37.93 -33.26
CA LYS A 308 25.30 -38.29 -33.85
C LYS A 308 26.34 -38.67 -32.81
N MET A 309 26.47 -37.84 -31.72
CA MET A 309 27.37 -38.17 -30.62
C MET A 309 27.03 -39.49 -29.95
N LYS A 310 25.75 -39.75 -29.76
CA LYS A 310 25.26 -41.05 -29.24
C LYS A 310 25.70 -42.20 -30.12
N ILE A 311 25.53 -42.08 -31.45
CA ILE A 311 25.96 -43.13 -32.41
C ILE A 311 27.47 -43.32 -32.38
N GLU A 312 28.26 -42.23 -32.23
CA GLU A 312 29.70 -42.30 -32.12
C GLU A 312 30.17 -43.03 -30.84
N GLU A 313 29.57 -42.74 -29.71
CA GLU A 313 29.85 -43.41 -28.45
C GLU A 313 29.45 -44.91 -28.48
N GLN A 314 28.28 -45.23 -29.09
CA GLN A 314 27.86 -46.61 -29.32
C GLN A 314 28.87 -47.38 -30.18
N LYS A 315 29.38 -46.77 -31.29
CA LYS A 315 30.45 -47.34 -32.13
C LYS A 315 31.74 -47.56 -31.34
N LYS A 316 32.09 -46.65 -30.44
CA LYS A 316 33.30 -46.82 -29.59
C LYS A 316 33.10 -47.94 -28.58
N ALA A 317 31.94 -48.06 -27.93
CA ALA A 317 31.60 -49.12 -27.00
C ALA A 317 31.74 -50.51 -27.68
N VAL A 318 31.14 -50.69 -28.84
CA VAL A 318 31.25 -51.92 -29.64
C VAL A 318 32.71 -52.25 -29.98
N ARG A 319 33.49 -51.27 -30.43
CA ARG A 319 34.94 -51.47 -30.76
C ARG A 319 35.76 -51.85 -29.53
N SER A 320 35.34 -51.48 -28.34
CA SER A 320 35.99 -51.75 -27.06
C SER A 320 35.42 -53.01 -26.38
N GLY A 321 34.52 -53.75 -27.05
CA GLY A 321 33.92 -55.01 -26.54
C GLY A 321 32.83 -54.84 -25.50
N TYR A 322 32.29 -53.62 -25.35
CA TYR A 322 31.15 -53.35 -24.46
C TYR A 322 29.83 -53.37 -25.21
N ASP A 323 28.73 -53.47 -24.43
CA ASP A 323 27.38 -53.49 -24.98
C ASP A 323 27.03 -52.12 -25.62
N MET A 324 26.26 -52.14 -26.69
CA MET A 324 25.78 -50.92 -27.39
C MET A 324 24.87 -50.05 -26.54
N ASP A 325 24.26 -50.64 -25.48
CA ASP A 325 23.38 -49.89 -24.58
C ASP A 325 24.13 -49.08 -23.51
N ILE A 326 25.45 -49.22 -23.41
CA ILE A 326 26.30 -48.43 -22.52
C ILE A 326 26.55 -47.06 -23.18
N ILE A 327 25.66 -46.10 -22.89
CA ILE A 327 25.78 -44.71 -23.29
C ILE A 327 26.12 -43.85 -22.05
N PRO A 328 27.00 -42.85 -22.13
CA PRO A 328 27.17 -41.92 -21.04
C PRO A 328 25.83 -41.36 -20.61
N SER A 329 25.55 -41.43 -19.29
CA SER A 329 24.28 -41.00 -18.71
C SER A 329 23.91 -39.57 -19.10
N ASP A 330 24.91 -38.70 -19.16
CA ASP A 330 24.75 -37.26 -19.48
C ASP A 330 24.21 -37.09 -20.93
N LEU A 331 24.72 -37.88 -21.88
CA LEU A 331 24.29 -37.80 -23.27
C LEU A 331 22.85 -38.28 -23.47
N ALA A 332 22.43 -39.30 -22.70
CA ALA A 332 21.06 -39.80 -22.72
C ALA A 332 20.10 -38.77 -22.09
N THR A 333 20.49 -38.15 -20.98
CA THR A 333 19.72 -37.15 -20.28
C THR A 333 19.55 -35.89 -21.17
N PHE A 334 20.62 -35.32 -21.71
CA PHE A 334 20.57 -34.15 -22.59
C PHE A 334 19.74 -34.43 -23.87
N GLY A 335 19.79 -35.64 -24.42
CA GLY A 335 18.97 -36.03 -25.57
C GLY A 335 17.48 -36.01 -25.25
N ASN A 336 17.09 -36.52 -24.09
CA ASN A 336 15.70 -36.52 -23.63
C ASN A 336 15.20 -35.13 -23.29
N GLU A 337 16.00 -34.35 -22.57
CA GLU A 337 15.68 -32.95 -22.26
C GLU A 337 15.47 -32.08 -23.52
N ALA A 338 16.33 -32.25 -24.54
CA ALA A 338 16.20 -31.55 -25.80
C ALA A 338 14.92 -31.95 -26.55
N LYS A 339 14.51 -33.20 -26.50
CA LYS A 339 13.24 -33.68 -27.08
C LYS A 339 12.04 -33.19 -26.33
N ASN A 340 12.05 -33.18 -25.00
CA ASN A 340 10.99 -32.59 -24.16
C ASN A 340 10.84 -31.10 -24.45
N LEU A 341 11.95 -30.36 -24.49
CA LEU A 341 11.94 -28.94 -24.83
C LEU A 341 11.34 -28.69 -26.23
N LEU A 342 11.67 -29.54 -27.21
CA LEU A 342 11.07 -29.42 -28.54
C LEU A 342 9.56 -29.64 -28.53
N GLN A 343 9.10 -30.63 -27.74
CA GLN A 343 7.69 -30.92 -27.56
C GLN A 343 6.96 -29.76 -26.87
N ASP A 344 7.54 -29.18 -25.84
CA ASP A 344 6.96 -28.02 -25.12
C ASP A 344 6.81 -26.80 -26.05
N LEU A 345 7.82 -26.53 -26.87
CA LEU A 345 7.77 -25.46 -27.88
C LEU A 345 6.77 -25.70 -29.00
N GLN A 346 6.44 -26.95 -29.32
CA GLN A 346 5.49 -27.31 -30.39
C GLN A 346 4.05 -27.48 -29.92
N SER A 347 3.83 -27.94 -28.68
CA SER A 347 2.52 -28.39 -28.18
C SER A 347 1.97 -27.50 -27.04
N ARG A 348 2.82 -26.70 -26.39
CA ARG A 348 2.43 -25.78 -25.33
C ARG A 348 2.67 -24.34 -25.78
N ASN A 349 2.04 -23.37 -25.14
CA ASN A 349 2.24 -21.94 -25.43
C ASN A 349 3.62 -21.44 -24.90
N GLU A 350 4.67 -22.24 -25.07
CA GLU A 350 6.03 -21.95 -24.66
C GLU A 350 6.82 -21.28 -25.79
N ARG A 351 7.58 -20.25 -25.47
CA ARG A 351 8.54 -19.59 -26.36
C ARG A 351 9.95 -19.67 -25.75
N MET A 352 10.94 -19.37 -26.58
CA MET A 352 12.34 -19.25 -26.14
C MET A 352 12.71 -17.79 -25.93
N PHE A 353 13.33 -17.53 -24.80
CA PHE A 353 13.89 -16.22 -24.44
C PHE A 353 15.39 -16.33 -24.17
N LEU A 354 16.11 -15.24 -24.47
CA LEU A 354 17.46 -15.03 -24.00
C LEU A 354 17.41 -14.05 -22.83
N LEU A 355 17.88 -14.53 -21.68
CA LEU A 355 17.91 -13.77 -20.43
C LEU A 355 19.33 -13.37 -20.07
N THR A 356 19.53 -12.07 -19.72
CA THR A 356 20.69 -11.58 -18.99
C THR A 356 20.20 -10.99 -17.67
N PHE A 357 20.68 -11.53 -16.54
CA PHE A 357 20.33 -11.04 -15.21
C PHE A 357 21.55 -10.34 -14.62
N LEU A 358 21.44 -9.04 -14.36
CA LEU A 358 22.52 -8.20 -13.83
C LEU A 358 22.16 -7.68 -12.44
N VAL A 359 23.16 -7.63 -11.57
CA VAL A 359 23.05 -7.07 -10.21
C VAL A 359 24.14 -6.02 -10.04
N VAL A 360 23.75 -4.80 -9.69
CA VAL A 360 24.66 -3.70 -9.37
C VAL A 360 24.62 -3.44 -7.88
N ASN A 361 25.77 -3.52 -7.24
CA ASN A 361 25.97 -3.12 -5.86
C ASN A 361 26.79 -1.83 -5.82
N MET A 362 26.45 -0.89 -4.95
CA MET A 362 27.17 0.36 -4.74
C MET A 362 27.28 0.67 -3.25
N ALA A 363 28.47 1.08 -2.81
CA ALA A 363 28.75 1.41 -1.42
C ALA A 363 29.74 2.57 -1.28
N ASP A 364 29.82 3.17 -0.08
CA ASP A 364 30.75 4.25 0.21
C ASP A 364 32.24 3.79 0.24
N THR A 365 32.45 2.53 0.59
CA THR A 365 33.80 1.93 0.67
C THR A 365 33.84 0.59 -0.04
N LYS A 366 35.01 0.23 -0.57
CA LYS A 366 35.20 -1.09 -1.19
C LYS A 366 34.96 -2.25 -0.21
N ARG A 367 35.27 -2.08 1.07
CA ARG A 367 35.01 -3.11 2.10
C ARG A 367 33.52 -3.38 2.25
N LYS A 368 32.72 -2.32 2.34
CA LYS A 368 31.23 -2.45 2.41
C LYS A 368 30.70 -3.07 1.13
N LEU A 369 31.21 -2.62 -0.04
CA LEU A 369 30.83 -3.17 -1.34
C LEU A 369 31.06 -4.69 -1.42
N GLU A 370 32.21 -5.17 -0.94
CA GLU A 370 32.52 -6.62 -0.91
C GLU A 370 31.53 -7.39 -0.01
N ASN A 371 31.19 -6.84 1.16
CA ASN A 371 30.20 -7.45 2.04
C ASN A 371 28.81 -7.52 1.36
N ASP A 372 28.41 -6.46 0.66
CA ASP A 372 27.12 -6.38 -0.04
C ASP A 372 27.07 -7.39 -1.20
N ILE A 373 28.16 -7.53 -1.96
CA ILE A 373 28.29 -8.53 -3.03
C ILE A 373 28.26 -9.94 -2.43
N PHE A 374 28.93 -10.17 -1.31
CA PHE A 374 28.95 -11.46 -0.64
C PHE A 374 27.55 -11.85 -0.15
N ALA A 375 26.77 -10.91 0.40
CA ALA A 375 25.39 -11.13 0.79
C ALA A 375 24.52 -11.50 -0.42
N ALA A 376 24.63 -10.76 -1.52
CA ALA A 376 23.90 -11.06 -2.77
C ALA A 376 24.30 -12.44 -3.35
N ALA A 377 25.59 -12.79 -3.30
CA ALA A 377 26.08 -14.10 -3.74
C ALA A 377 25.55 -15.24 -2.87
N GLY A 378 25.40 -15.00 -1.56
CA GLY A 378 24.79 -15.97 -0.63
C GLY A 378 23.34 -16.28 -0.99
N ILE A 379 22.55 -15.27 -1.40
CA ILE A 379 21.19 -15.49 -1.90
C ILE A 379 21.20 -16.30 -3.19
N ALA A 380 22.04 -15.95 -4.15
CA ALA A 380 22.16 -16.72 -5.40
C ALA A 380 22.50 -18.20 -5.11
N GLN A 381 23.45 -18.45 -4.20
CA GLN A 381 23.87 -19.79 -3.81
C GLN A 381 22.73 -20.60 -3.14
N LYS A 382 21.88 -19.96 -2.33
CA LYS A 382 20.69 -20.57 -1.72
C LYS A 382 19.76 -21.22 -2.77
N TYR A 383 19.75 -20.66 -3.98
CA TYR A 383 18.92 -21.12 -5.11
C TYR A 383 19.73 -21.86 -6.18
N ASN A 384 20.88 -22.42 -5.84
CA ASN A 384 21.79 -23.12 -6.78
C ASN A 384 22.15 -22.26 -8.01
N CYS A 385 22.35 -20.99 -7.79
CA CYS A 385 22.86 -20.03 -8.78
C CYS A 385 24.20 -19.47 -8.29
N ALA A 386 24.99 -18.92 -9.20
CA ALA A 386 26.21 -18.20 -8.86
C ALA A 386 26.10 -16.74 -9.29
N LEU A 387 26.52 -15.83 -8.42
CA LEU A 387 26.64 -14.41 -8.77
C LEU A 387 28.10 -14.14 -9.15
N THR A 388 28.37 -14.04 -10.45
CA THR A 388 29.73 -13.86 -10.99
C THR A 388 29.94 -12.41 -11.42
N ARG A 389 31.05 -11.83 -10.99
CA ARG A 389 31.41 -10.44 -11.32
C ARG A 389 31.77 -10.30 -12.79
N LEU A 390 31.35 -9.20 -13.41
CA LEU A 390 31.72 -8.87 -14.80
C LEU A 390 33.14 -8.29 -14.87
N ASP A 391 34.15 -9.17 -14.80
CA ASP A 391 35.55 -8.74 -14.86
C ASP A 391 35.87 -8.08 -16.23
N TYR A 392 36.48 -6.90 -16.21
CA TYR A 392 36.80 -6.05 -17.37
C TYR A 392 35.60 -5.56 -18.21
N GLN A 393 34.35 -5.81 -17.76
CA GLN A 393 33.13 -5.39 -18.44
C GLN A 393 32.24 -4.48 -17.54
N GLN A 394 32.85 -3.84 -16.54
CA GLN A 394 32.09 -3.04 -15.55
C GLN A 394 31.37 -1.85 -16.17
N GLU A 395 31.95 -1.19 -17.19
CA GLU A 395 31.32 -0.11 -17.93
C GLU A 395 30.09 -0.60 -18.69
N ALA A 396 30.24 -1.65 -19.51
CA ALA A 396 29.16 -2.25 -20.26
C ALA A 396 28.07 -2.78 -19.33
N GLY A 397 28.43 -3.39 -18.20
CA GLY A 397 27.51 -3.87 -17.16
C GLY A 397 26.70 -2.76 -16.55
N LEU A 398 27.32 -1.67 -16.10
CA LEU A 398 26.62 -0.52 -15.51
C LEU A 398 25.68 0.14 -16.54
N MET A 399 26.15 0.34 -17.78
CA MET A 399 25.34 0.97 -18.83
C MET A 399 24.18 0.08 -19.29
N SER A 400 24.31 -1.25 -19.19
CA SER A 400 23.19 -2.18 -19.38
C SER A 400 22.23 -2.21 -18.20
N SER A 401 22.65 -1.75 -17.03
CA SER A 401 21.83 -1.79 -15.81
C SER A 401 21.00 -0.52 -15.60
N ILE A 402 21.03 0.45 -16.51
CA ILE A 402 20.13 1.60 -16.49
C ILE A 402 18.91 1.35 -17.38
N PRO A 403 17.70 1.88 -17.05
CA PRO A 403 16.46 1.56 -17.76
C PRO A 403 16.33 2.27 -19.12
N LEU A 404 17.20 1.87 -20.06
CA LEU A 404 17.22 2.38 -21.44
C LEU A 404 16.78 1.33 -22.46
N GLY A 405 16.69 0.06 -22.10
CA GLY A 405 16.37 -1.04 -23.00
C GLY A 405 17.54 -1.44 -23.91
N GLU A 406 18.80 -1.25 -23.44
CA GLU A 406 20.03 -1.63 -24.13
C GLU A 406 20.81 -2.65 -23.32
N ASN A 407 21.18 -3.77 -23.94
CA ASN A 407 22.03 -4.78 -23.34
C ASN A 407 23.37 -4.84 -24.10
N LEU A 408 24.44 -4.42 -23.44
CA LEU A 408 25.80 -4.45 -23.97
C LEU A 408 26.57 -5.72 -23.55
N ILE A 409 25.95 -6.58 -22.74
CA ILE A 409 26.56 -7.81 -22.21
C ILE A 409 26.18 -9.00 -23.09
N PRO A 410 27.17 -9.71 -23.63
CA PRO A 410 26.90 -10.86 -24.51
C PRO A 410 26.49 -12.13 -23.76
N ILE A 411 26.57 -12.15 -22.43
CA ILE A 411 26.22 -13.30 -21.60
C ILE A 411 24.71 -13.43 -21.54
N GLN A 412 24.19 -14.50 -22.12
CA GLN A 412 22.75 -14.75 -22.21
C GLN A 412 22.45 -16.22 -21.91
N ARG A 413 21.40 -16.49 -21.13
CA ARG A 413 20.87 -17.83 -20.89
C ARG A 413 19.57 -18.04 -21.67
N GLY A 414 19.50 -19.12 -22.46
CA GLY A 414 18.27 -19.55 -23.11
C GLY A 414 17.30 -20.18 -22.09
N LEU A 415 16.08 -19.68 -21.99
CA LEU A 415 15.04 -20.16 -21.09
C LEU A 415 13.70 -20.23 -21.85
N THR A 416 12.81 -21.12 -21.43
CA THR A 416 11.42 -21.15 -21.90
C THR A 416 10.58 -20.05 -21.25
N THR A 417 9.36 -19.85 -21.70
CA THR A 417 8.41 -18.90 -21.09
C THR A 417 8.25 -19.15 -19.59
N SER A 418 7.90 -20.37 -19.22
CA SER A 418 7.68 -20.73 -17.81
C SER A 418 8.94 -20.56 -16.96
N SER A 419 10.10 -20.94 -17.48
CA SER A 419 11.38 -20.75 -16.80
C SER A 419 11.78 -19.26 -16.66
N THR A 420 11.44 -18.42 -17.62
CA THR A 420 11.65 -16.97 -17.56
C THR A 420 10.66 -16.31 -16.59
N ALA A 421 9.42 -16.75 -16.59
CA ALA A 421 8.35 -16.24 -15.74
C ALA A 421 8.58 -16.52 -14.25
N ILE A 422 9.45 -17.46 -13.89
CA ILE A 422 9.85 -17.70 -12.49
C ILE A 422 10.45 -16.44 -11.84
N PHE A 423 11.11 -15.59 -12.63
CA PHE A 423 11.55 -14.27 -12.15
C PHE A 423 10.34 -13.31 -12.05
N ILE A 424 9.38 -13.68 -11.20
CA ILE A 424 8.17 -12.90 -10.98
C ILE A 424 8.53 -11.53 -10.39
N PRO A 425 8.09 -10.43 -11.04
CA PRO A 425 8.41 -9.08 -10.58
C PRO A 425 7.58 -8.62 -9.38
N PHE A 426 6.63 -9.46 -8.93
CA PHE A 426 5.70 -9.14 -7.85
C PHE A 426 6.14 -9.83 -6.56
N ILE A 427 6.24 -9.07 -5.47
CA ILE A 427 6.77 -9.56 -4.20
C ILE A 427 5.73 -9.38 -3.11
N THR A 428 5.66 -8.17 -2.59
CA THR A 428 4.74 -7.75 -1.53
C THR A 428 4.40 -6.30 -1.74
N GLN A 429 3.14 -5.98 -1.49
CA GLN A 429 2.69 -4.60 -1.57
C GLN A 429 3.30 -3.77 -0.45
N GLU A 430 3.50 -2.50 -0.74
CA GLU A 430 3.87 -1.48 0.24
C GLU A 430 2.72 -0.48 0.37
N LEU A 431 2.54 0.05 1.55
CA LEU A 431 1.52 1.04 1.83
C LEU A 431 2.19 2.24 2.51
N PHE A 432 2.69 3.15 1.69
CA PHE A 432 3.38 4.34 2.12
C PHE A 432 2.78 5.58 1.43
N GLN A 433 1.79 6.16 2.08
CA GLN A 433 1.15 7.40 1.63
C GLN A 433 1.71 8.61 2.38
N THR A 434 1.59 9.77 1.81
CA THR A 434 2.07 11.04 2.39
C THR A 434 0.88 11.95 2.74
N GLY A 435 1.14 13.09 3.40
CA GLY A 435 0.11 14.04 3.78
C GLY A 435 -0.56 13.67 5.11
N SER A 436 -1.88 13.46 5.10
CA SER A 436 -2.65 13.11 6.30
C SER A 436 -2.62 11.62 6.65
N ALA A 437 -1.67 10.86 6.11
CA ALA A 437 -1.54 9.44 6.36
C ALA A 437 -1.15 9.14 7.82
N LEU A 438 -1.81 8.14 8.39
CA LEU A 438 -1.57 7.69 9.77
C LEU A 438 -0.64 6.48 9.76
N TYR A 439 0.17 6.35 10.82
CA TYR A 439 1.07 5.22 11.01
C TYR A 439 0.36 4.03 11.64
N TYR A 440 0.55 2.83 11.07
CA TYR A 440 -0.06 1.58 11.54
C TYR A 440 0.92 0.48 11.93
N GLY A 441 2.22 0.71 11.83
CA GLY A 441 3.26 -0.26 12.16
C GLY A 441 4.28 -0.43 11.03
N LEU A 442 5.08 -1.48 11.12
CA LEU A 442 6.01 -1.92 10.09
C LEU A 442 5.41 -3.11 9.34
N ASN A 443 5.61 -3.17 8.04
CA ASN A 443 5.30 -4.36 7.24
C ASN A 443 6.19 -5.53 7.71
N ALA A 444 5.59 -6.62 8.17
CA ALA A 444 6.32 -7.76 8.71
C ALA A 444 7.22 -8.47 7.68
N LEU A 445 7.05 -8.21 6.38
CA LEU A 445 7.85 -8.79 5.29
C LEU A 445 9.03 -7.90 4.90
N SER A 446 8.80 -6.60 4.73
CA SER A 446 9.80 -5.65 4.23
C SER A 446 10.41 -4.77 5.32
N ASN A 447 9.86 -4.77 6.52
CA ASN A 447 10.16 -3.83 7.61
C ASN A 447 9.95 -2.35 7.24
N ASN A 448 9.28 -2.04 6.13
CA ASN A 448 8.92 -0.67 5.79
C ASN A 448 7.73 -0.18 6.60
N MET A 449 7.68 1.14 6.84
CA MET A 449 6.56 1.74 7.56
C MET A 449 5.26 1.63 6.76
N ILE A 450 4.18 1.32 7.46
CA ILE A 450 2.83 1.36 6.91
C ILE A 450 2.21 2.70 7.28
N LEU A 451 2.02 3.55 6.26
CA LEU A 451 1.39 4.85 6.36
C LEU A 451 0.21 4.91 5.40
N CYS A 452 -0.99 5.12 5.89
CA CYS A 452 -2.16 5.24 5.02
C CYS A 452 -3.22 6.23 5.54
N ASP A 453 -3.95 6.81 4.60
CA ASP A 453 -5.06 7.71 4.87
C ASP A 453 -6.37 7.05 4.45
N ARG A 454 -7.19 6.69 5.43
CA ARG A 454 -8.49 6.04 5.21
C ARG A 454 -9.46 6.90 4.40
N LYS A 455 -9.28 8.23 4.36
CA LYS A 455 -10.10 9.13 3.55
C LYS A 455 -9.95 8.90 2.04
N GLN A 456 -8.86 8.24 1.62
CA GLN A 456 -8.64 7.88 0.21
C GLN A 456 -9.36 6.59 -0.22
N LEU A 457 -9.90 5.84 0.73
CA LEU A 457 -10.69 4.64 0.46
C LEU A 457 -12.09 4.99 -0.05
N LYS A 458 -12.68 4.10 -0.84
CA LYS A 458 -14.08 4.24 -1.26
C LYS A 458 -15.03 4.17 -0.07
N ASN A 459 -14.72 3.29 0.90
CA ASN A 459 -15.43 3.13 2.16
C ASN A 459 -14.43 3.30 3.31
N PRO A 460 -14.30 4.50 3.91
CA PRO A 460 -13.34 4.75 4.97
C PRO A 460 -13.69 4.07 6.30
N ASN A 461 -14.85 3.42 6.39
CA ASN A 461 -15.29 2.68 7.56
C ASN A 461 -14.29 1.59 7.93
N GLY A 462 -14.09 1.33 9.20
CA GLY A 462 -13.06 0.42 9.66
C GLY A 462 -13.51 -0.56 10.75
N LEU A 463 -12.80 -1.68 10.81
CA LEU A 463 -12.98 -2.72 11.81
C LEU A 463 -11.64 -2.98 12.51
N ILE A 464 -11.64 -3.10 13.83
CA ILE A 464 -10.51 -3.59 14.62
C ILE A 464 -10.95 -4.88 15.30
N LEU A 465 -10.38 -6.01 14.86
CA LEU A 465 -10.79 -7.35 15.23
C LEU A 465 -9.65 -8.06 16.01
N GLY A 466 -9.99 -8.78 17.07
CA GLY A 466 -8.97 -9.56 17.78
C GLY A 466 -9.46 -10.11 19.12
N THR A 467 -8.78 -11.12 19.61
CA THR A 467 -9.04 -11.70 20.94
C THR A 467 -8.72 -10.73 22.09
N PRO A 468 -9.22 -10.95 23.30
CA PRO A 468 -8.77 -10.21 24.46
C PRO A 468 -7.24 -10.26 24.62
N GLY A 469 -6.62 -9.13 24.96
CA GLY A 469 -5.16 -9.04 25.12
C GLY A 469 -4.36 -8.95 23.83
N SER A 470 -4.96 -9.01 22.64
CA SER A 470 -4.26 -8.87 21.36
C SER A 470 -3.80 -7.44 21.01
N GLY A 471 -4.22 -6.42 21.78
CA GLY A 471 -3.83 -5.03 21.58
C GLY A 471 -4.85 -4.16 20.82
N LYS A 472 -6.12 -4.56 20.74
CA LYS A 472 -7.19 -3.80 20.03
C LYS A 472 -7.33 -2.36 20.54
N SER A 473 -7.54 -2.19 21.85
CA SER A 473 -7.73 -0.86 22.45
C SER A 473 -6.47 -0.01 22.31
N PHE A 474 -5.28 -0.63 22.35
CA PHE A 474 -4.01 0.06 22.11
C PHE A 474 -3.91 0.56 20.66
N ALA A 475 -4.24 -0.29 19.70
CA ALA A 475 -4.24 0.08 18.27
C ALA A 475 -5.24 1.21 17.96
N ALA A 476 -6.44 1.16 18.55
CA ALA A 476 -7.42 2.23 18.45
C ALA A 476 -6.92 3.55 19.06
N LYS A 477 -6.35 3.50 20.26
CA LYS A 477 -5.78 4.68 20.94
C LYS A 477 -4.63 5.29 20.15
N ARG A 478 -3.79 4.46 19.52
CA ARG A 478 -2.73 4.94 18.64
C ARG A 478 -3.30 5.65 17.41
N GLU A 479 -4.31 5.08 16.75
CA GLU A 479 -4.96 5.74 15.61
C GLU A 479 -5.61 7.07 16.01
N ILE A 480 -6.29 7.11 17.17
CA ILE A 480 -6.86 8.32 17.75
C ILE A 480 -5.79 9.39 17.98
N THR A 481 -4.67 9.02 18.59
CA THR A 481 -3.55 9.94 18.83
C THR A 481 -2.98 10.48 17.54
N ASN A 482 -2.73 9.62 16.56
CA ASN A 482 -2.27 10.01 15.24
C ASN A 482 -3.23 11.00 14.56
N ALA A 483 -4.50 10.66 14.53
CA ALA A 483 -5.52 11.49 13.91
C ALA A 483 -5.63 12.86 14.61
N PHE A 484 -5.56 12.88 15.93
CA PHE A 484 -5.57 14.12 16.72
C PHE A 484 -4.37 15.03 16.43
N LEU A 485 -3.17 14.45 16.29
CA LEU A 485 -1.94 15.22 16.08
C LEU A 485 -1.75 15.71 14.64
N ILE A 486 -2.27 14.96 13.66
CA ILE A 486 -1.97 15.16 12.23
C ILE A 486 -3.13 15.79 11.46
N THR A 487 -4.39 15.53 11.87
CA THR A 487 -5.59 16.01 11.16
C THR A 487 -6.39 17.01 12.00
N ASP A 488 -7.37 17.66 11.38
CA ASP A 488 -8.34 18.54 12.06
C ASP A 488 -9.68 17.84 12.33
N ASP A 489 -9.74 16.52 12.17
CA ASP A 489 -10.96 15.73 12.33
C ASP A 489 -11.50 15.82 13.76
N ASP A 490 -12.82 15.84 13.93
CA ASP A 490 -13.46 15.60 15.22
C ASP A 490 -13.38 14.10 15.54
N ILE A 491 -13.14 13.78 16.80
CA ILE A 491 -12.95 12.41 17.27
C ILE A 491 -13.91 12.11 18.40
N PHE A 492 -14.76 11.11 18.22
CA PHE A 492 -15.72 10.64 19.20
C PHE A 492 -15.44 9.18 19.56
N ILE A 493 -15.55 8.87 20.85
CA ILE A 493 -15.29 7.54 21.39
C ILE A 493 -16.50 7.10 22.23
N CYS A 494 -17.04 5.92 21.94
CA CYS A 494 -17.98 5.22 22.82
C CYS A 494 -17.20 4.17 23.62
N ASP A 495 -17.07 4.38 24.92
CA ASP A 495 -16.19 3.62 25.81
C ASP A 495 -16.99 2.86 26.89
N PRO A 496 -17.38 1.62 26.64
CA PRO A 496 -18.15 0.81 27.59
C PRO A 496 -17.31 0.23 28.75
N GLU A 497 -15.97 0.31 28.68
CA GLU A 497 -15.07 -0.26 29.69
C GLU A 497 -14.22 0.79 30.42
N ALA A 498 -14.38 2.08 30.11
CA ALA A 498 -13.62 3.22 30.66
C ALA A 498 -12.09 3.11 30.48
N GLU A 499 -11.67 2.69 29.29
CA GLU A 499 -10.25 2.50 28.96
C GLU A 499 -9.58 3.75 28.36
N TYR A 500 -10.34 4.71 27.85
CA TYR A 500 -9.82 5.85 27.06
C TYR A 500 -9.60 7.12 27.90
N PHE A 501 -9.98 7.15 29.16
CA PHE A 501 -9.93 8.34 30.01
C PHE A 501 -8.57 9.03 30.06
N ALA A 502 -7.49 8.27 30.32
CA ALA A 502 -6.13 8.81 30.44
C ALA A 502 -5.68 9.51 29.13
N LEU A 503 -5.91 8.87 27.99
CA LEU A 503 -5.59 9.40 26.66
C LEU A 503 -6.36 10.70 26.39
N VAL A 504 -7.68 10.67 26.57
CA VAL A 504 -8.55 11.81 26.28
C VAL A 504 -8.22 13.00 27.14
N LYS A 505 -8.00 12.78 28.43
CA LYS A 505 -7.58 13.84 29.37
C LYS A 505 -6.23 14.44 28.98
N ARG A 506 -5.25 13.61 28.59
CA ARG A 506 -3.89 14.07 28.20
C ARG A 506 -3.91 14.90 26.92
N LEU A 507 -4.81 14.59 25.99
CA LEU A 507 -5.03 15.34 24.76
C LEU A 507 -6.01 16.51 24.92
N GLY A 508 -6.36 16.91 26.14
CA GLY A 508 -7.28 18.04 26.41
C GLY A 508 -8.71 17.81 25.94
N GLY A 509 -9.07 16.54 25.72
CA GLY A 509 -10.43 16.16 25.32
C GLY A 509 -11.41 16.15 26.47
N GLN A 510 -12.69 15.99 26.13
CA GLN A 510 -13.82 15.97 27.06
C GLN A 510 -14.24 14.52 27.33
N VAL A 511 -14.42 14.16 28.60
CA VAL A 511 -15.02 12.87 29.00
C VAL A 511 -16.40 13.14 29.57
N ILE A 512 -17.42 12.58 28.94
CA ILE A 512 -18.81 12.63 29.38
C ILE A 512 -19.16 11.27 29.98
N ARG A 513 -19.38 11.24 31.29
CA ARG A 513 -19.75 10.02 32.01
C ARG A 513 -21.25 9.88 32.10
N LEU A 514 -21.78 8.85 31.48
CA LEU A 514 -23.18 8.46 31.65
C LEU A 514 -23.29 7.43 32.75
N SER A 515 -24.05 7.76 33.80
CA SER A 515 -24.26 6.90 34.96
C SER A 515 -25.74 6.81 35.32
N PRO A 516 -26.22 5.73 35.96
CA PRO A 516 -27.62 5.60 36.38
C PRO A 516 -28.07 6.71 37.35
N THR A 517 -27.12 7.32 38.05
CA THR A 517 -27.39 8.42 38.99
C THR A 517 -27.36 9.80 38.33
N GLY A 518 -27.07 9.85 36.98
CA GLY A 518 -26.93 11.11 36.25
C GLY A 518 -25.73 11.97 36.67
N LYS A 519 -24.82 11.46 37.50
CA LYS A 519 -23.66 12.26 37.98
C LYS A 519 -22.44 12.01 37.12
N GLY A 520 -21.86 13.09 36.63
CA GLY A 520 -20.57 13.09 35.93
C GLY A 520 -19.39 12.89 36.88
N MET A 521 -18.16 12.98 36.32
CA MET A 521 -16.91 12.80 37.09
C MET A 521 -16.69 13.92 38.12
N ASP A 522 -17.19 15.11 37.84
CA ASP A 522 -17.13 16.29 38.72
C ASP A 522 -18.28 16.34 39.75
N GLY A 523 -19.13 15.31 39.78
CA GLY A 523 -20.31 15.24 40.63
C GLY A 523 -21.51 16.05 40.15
N LYS A 524 -21.37 16.80 39.04
CA LYS A 524 -22.47 17.56 38.43
C LYS A 524 -23.36 16.64 37.59
N PRO A 525 -24.63 16.99 37.39
CA PRO A 525 -25.49 16.25 36.51
C PRO A 525 -24.99 16.27 35.07
N GLN A 526 -24.95 15.11 34.41
CA GLN A 526 -24.66 14.96 32.99
C GLN A 526 -25.75 14.10 32.35
N TYR A 527 -26.51 14.72 31.46
CA TYR A 527 -27.63 14.07 30.76
C TYR A 527 -27.48 14.23 29.27
N VAL A 528 -27.89 13.21 28.55
CA VAL A 528 -28.00 13.19 27.10
C VAL A 528 -29.41 12.75 26.72
N ASN A 529 -30.12 13.57 26.00
CA ASN A 529 -31.50 13.32 25.59
C ASN A 529 -31.55 12.45 24.34
N PRO A 530 -32.12 11.26 24.39
CA PRO A 530 -32.29 10.44 23.19
C PRO A 530 -33.22 11.05 22.15
N MET A 531 -34.07 12.04 22.57
CA MET A 531 -34.97 12.72 21.66
C MET A 531 -34.32 13.92 20.96
N ASP A 532 -33.04 14.25 21.19
CA ASP A 532 -32.39 15.34 20.49
C ASP A 532 -32.37 15.13 18.98
N MET A 533 -32.74 16.15 18.23
CA MET A 533 -32.75 16.15 16.78
C MET A 533 -32.17 17.48 16.26
N ASN A 534 -31.31 17.42 15.26
CA ASN A 534 -30.91 18.61 14.52
C ASN A 534 -31.56 18.61 13.13
N LEU A 535 -31.62 19.78 12.52
CA LEU A 535 -32.25 20.00 11.21
C LEU A 535 -31.24 20.19 10.08
N ASN A 536 -29.96 20.00 10.33
CA ASN A 536 -28.86 20.14 9.35
C ASN A 536 -28.74 18.92 8.42
N TYR A 537 -29.81 18.66 7.67
CA TYR A 537 -29.86 17.57 6.69
C TYR A 537 -29.92 18.12 5.27
N SER A 538 -29.61 17.28 4.26
CA SER A 538 -29.83 17.63 2.86
C SER A 538 -31.33 17.62 2.53
N GLU A 539 -31.72 18.29 1.43
CA GLU A 539 -33.12 18.35 0.98
C GLU A 539 -33.75 16.96 0.71
N ASP A 540 -32.90 15.97 0.44
CA ASP A 540 -33.35 14.60 0.14
C ASP A 540 -33.56 13.73 1.39
N ASP A 541 -33.12 14.17 2.58
CA ASP A 541 -33.22 13.41 3.82
C ASP A 541 -34.29 13.97 4.75
N SER A 542 -35.04 13.09 5.40
CA SER A 542 -36.02 13.45 6.42
C SER A 542 -35.46 13.25 7.82
N PRO A 543 -35.13 14.35 8.57
CA PRO A 543 -34.65 14.25 9.96
C PRO A 543 -35.64 13.45 10.84
N LEU A 544 -36.92 13.65 10.63
CA LEU A 544 -37.98 12.96 11.40
C LEU A 544 -38.02 11.46 11.13
N ALA A 545 -37.85 11.04 9.87
CA ALA A 545 -37.81 9.61 9.53
C ALA A 545 -36.61 8.89 10.19
N LEU A 546 -35.45 9.50 10.15
CA LEU A 546 -34.26 8.95 10.81
C LEU A 546 -34.43 8.90 12.34
N LYS A 547 -35.01 9.92 12.92
CA LYS A 547 -35.27 9.92 14.35
C LYS A 547 -36.36 8.88 14.71
N SER A 548 -37.33 8.66 13.85
CA SER A 548 -38.34 7.58 14.04
C SER A 548 -37.68 6.21 14.05
N ASP A 549 -36.77 5.94 13.10
CA ASP A 549 -35.99 4.68 13.04
C ASP A 549 -35.12 4.48 14.29
N PHE A 550 -34.50 5.56 14.78
CA PHE A 550 -33.77 5.53 16.05
C PHE A 550 -34.67 5.19 17.22
N ILE A 551 -35.85 5.86 17.37
CA ILE A 551 -36.80 5.62 18.45
C ILE A 551 -37.38 4.20 18.36
N LEU A 552 -37.61 3.67 17.17
CA LEU A 552 -37.99 2.26 16.99
C LEU A 552 -36.94 1.32 17.58
N SER A 553 -35.65 1.56 17.27
CA SER A 553 -34.54 0.76 17.81
C SER A 553 -34.42 0.90 19.34
N LEU A 554 -34.63 2.10 19.87
CA LEU A 554 -34.68 2.36 21.31
C LEU A 554 -35.81 1.57 21.98
N CYS A 555 -37.00 1.62 21.42
CA CYS A 555 -38.17 0.90 21.95
C CYS A 555 -37.98 -0.62 21.89
N GLU A 556 -37.31 -1.15 20.83
CA GLU A 556 -36.98 -2.57 20.76
C GLU A 556 -36.04 -3.02 21.90
N LEU A 557 -35.04 -2.22 22.23
CA LEU A 557 -34.15 -2.50 23.35
C LEU A 557 -34.85 -2.44 24.72
N VAL A 558 -35.86 -1.56 24.84
CA VAL A 558 -36.62 -1.37 26.10
C VAL A 558 -37.67 -2.44 26.29
N ILE A 559 -38.45 -2.76 25.26
CA ILE A 559 -39.50 -3.76 25.30
C ILE A 559 -38.92 -5.17 25.49
N GLY A 560 -37.77 -5.44 24.79
CA GLY A 560 -37.12 -6.73 24.81
C GLY A 560 -37.95 -7.84 24.14
N GLY A 561 -37.43 -9.05 24.18
CA GLY A 561 -38.10 -10.25 23.65
C GLY A 561 -37.37 -10.82 22.41
N LYS A 562 -37.70 -12.08 22.10
CA LYS A 562 -37.05 -12.78 20.96
C LYS A 562 -37.68 -12.42 19.61
N GLU A 563 -38.91 -11.86 19.64
CA GLU A 563 -39.71 -11.60 18.43
C GLU A 563 -39.59 -10.15 17.93
N GLY A 564 -38.85 -9.29 18.65
CA GLY A 564 -38.72 -7.87 18.32
C GLY A 564 -40.04 -7.09 18.31
N LEU A 565 -40.05 -5.91 17.64
CA LEU A 565 -41.25 -5.08 17.48
C LEU A 565 -42.13 -5.64 16.38
N GLN A 566 -43.42 -5.84 16.70
CA GLN A 566 -44.40 -6.24 15.75
C GLN A 566 -44.81 -5.08 14.82
N PRO A 567 -45.37 -5.32 13.63
CA PRO A 567 -45.76 -4.26 12.70
C PRO A 567 -46.68 -3.19 13.29
N VAL A 568 -47.60 -3.57 14.19
CA VAL A 568 -48.48 -2.64 14.89
C VAL A 568 -47.69 -1.75 15.86
N ASP A 569 -46.74 -2.33 16.61
CA ASP A 569 -45.86 -1.58 17.50
C ASP A 569 -45.09 -0.48 16.75
N LYS A 570 -44.52 -0.83 15.59
CA LYS A 570 -43.79 0.12 14.75
C LYS A 570 -44.69 1.28 14.29
N THR A 571 -45.94 1.00 13.90
CA THR A 571 -46.89 2.02 13.46
C THR A 571 -47.29 2.95 14.60
N VAL A 572 -47.53 2.41 15.78
CA VAL A 572 -47.89 3.16 16.98
C VAL A 572 -46.75 4.07 17.42
N ILE A 573 -45.53 3.55 17.47
CA ILE A 573 -44.32 4.33 17.83
C ILE A 573 -44.06 5.44 16.81
N ASP A 574 -44.08 5.15 15.51
CA ASP A 574 -43.85 6.16 14.46
C ASP A 574 -44.89 7.29 14.52
N ARG A 575 -46.19 6.96 14.77
CA ARG A 575 -47.25 7.96 14.94
C ARG A 575 -46.96 8.83 16.15
N ALA A 576 -46.59 8.25 17.29
CA ALA A 576 -46.27 8.98 18.51
C ALA A 576 -45.08 9.92 18.29
N VAL A 577 -44.04 9.43 17.65
CA VAL A 577 -42.85 10.25 17.31
C VAL A 577 -43.24 11.46 16.47
N ARG A 578 -44.01 11.26 15.40
CA ARG A 578 -44.48 12.38 14.57
C ARG A 578 -45.29 13.42 15.33
N ASN A 579 -46.14 12.97 16.25
CA ASN A 579 -46.96 13.86 17.05
C ASN A 579 -46.09 14.69 18.03
N VAL A 580 -45.16 14.07 18.73
CA VAL A 580 -44.30 14.68 19.74
C VAL A 580 -43.36 15.76 19.13
N TYR A 581 -42.89 15.56 17.91
CA TYR A 581 -42.02 16.56 17.25
C TYR A 581 -42.76 17.67 16.50
N ARG A 582 -44.09 17.64 16.44
CA ARG A 582 -44.88 18.61 15.68
C ARG A 582 -44.59 20.06 16.05
N ASP A 583 -44.55 20.37 17.35
CA ASP A 583 -44.32 21.73 17.85
C ASP A 583 -42.89 22.17 17.64
N TYR A 584 -41.92 21.28 17.81
CA TYR A 584 -40.52 21.56 17.55
C TYR A 584 -40.24 21.82 16.04
N LEU A 585 -40.86 21.02 15.15
CA LEU A 585 -40.69 21.19 13.71
C LEU A 585 -41.35 22.46 13.17
N ALA A 586 -42.43 22.92 13.83
CA ALA A 586 -43.12 24.17 13.48
C ALA A 586 -42.30 25.42 13.89
N ASP A 587 -41.61 25.35 15.03
CA ASP A 587 -40.78 26.42 15.56
C ASP A 587 -39.62 25.80 16.34
N PRO A 588 -38.44 25.64 15.67
CA PRO A 588 -37.29 24.94 16.23
C PRO A 588 -36.62 25.74 17.37
N ASP A 589 -37.15 25.59 18.57
CA ASP A 589 -36.62 26.13 19.81
C ASP A 589 -36.10 24.99 20.70
N PRO A 590 -34.84 25.04 21.18
CA PRO A 590 -34.32 24.05 22.13
C PRO A 590 -35.22 23.81 23.35
N ALA A 591 -36.00 24.81 23.77
CA ALA A 591 -36.97 24.67 24.85
C ALA A 591 -38.17 23.79 24.49
N LYS A 592 -38.44 23.58 23.21
CA LYS A 592 -39.52 22.72 22.69
C LYS A 592 -39.04 21.32 22.33
N MET A 593 -37.73 21.04 22.48
CA MET A 593 -37.18 19.70 22.19
C MET A 593 -37.85 18.67 23.12
N PRO A 594 -38.50 17.64 22.58
CA PRO A 594 -39.16 16.63 23.42
C PRO A 594 -38.14 15.79 24.22
N ILE A 595 -38.63 15.18 25.29
CA ILE A 595 -37.92 14.18 26.09
C ILE A 595 -38.68 12.84 26.06
N LEU A 596 -38.12 11.76 26.63
CA LEU A 596 -38.78 10.46 26.67
C LEU A 596 -40.17 10.50 27.35
N GLY A 597 -40.33 11.36 28.34
CA GLY A 597 -41.62 11.60 29.01
C GLY A 597 -42.70 12.07 28.06
N ASP A 598 -42.40 12.95 27.13
CA ASP A 598 -43.34 13.43 26.13
C ASP A 598 -43.75 12.29 25.16
N LEU A 599 -42.84 11.39 24.81
CA LEU A 599 -43.17 10.19 24.03
C LEU A 599 -44.04 9.22 24.82
N TYR A 600 -43.76 9.03 26.11
CA TYR A 600 -44.56 8.20 27.00
C TYR A 600 -45.99 8.73 27.12
N ASP A 601 -46.16 10.02 27.38
CA ASP A 601 -47.47 10.67 27.48
C ASP A 601 -48.27 10.60 26.19
N GLU A 602 -47.58 10.68 25.03
CA GLU A 602 -48.25 10.58 23.72
C GLU A 602 -48.66 9.13 23.40
N LEU A 603 -47.87 8.13 23.82
CA LEU A 603 -48.27 6.72 23.71
C LEU A 603 -49.50 6.40 24.55
N LEU A 604 -49.62 6.95 25.75
CA LEU A 604 -50.80 6.77 26.61
C LEU A 604 -52.10 7.36 26.03
N LYS A 605 -52.03 8.32 25.12
CA LYS A 605 -53.16 8.91 24.43
C LYS A 605 -53.71 8.04 23.29
N GLN A 606 -52.93 7.08 22.82
CA GLN A 606 -53.31 6.23 21.69
C GLN A 606 -54.25 5.10 22.12
N PRO A 607 -55.27 4.75 21.31
CA PRO A 607 -56.30 3.80 21.69
C PRO A 607 -55.84 2.32 21.63
N GLU A 608 -54.74 2.03 20.95
CA GLU A 608 -54.27 0.65 20.73
C GLU A 608 -53.70 0.03 22.03
N PRO A 609 -54.01 -1.20 22.38
CA PRO A 609 -53.44 -1.88 23.55
C PRO A 609 -51.93 -2.03 23.50
N GLU A 610 -51.36 -2.08 22.29
CA GLU A 610 -49.90 -2.08 22.05
C GLU A 610 -49.25 -0.79 22.54
N ALA A 611 -49.93 0.36 22.40
CA ALA A 611 -49.43 1.65 22.89
C ALA A 611 -49.28 1.65 24.41
N ALA A 612 -50.30 1.15 25.11
CA ALA A 612 -50.25 1.01 26.57
C ALA A 612 -49.15 0.03 27.03
N ARG A 613 -48.93 -1.06 26.31
CA ARG A 613 -47.86 -2.01 26.57
C ARG A 613 -46.47 -1.39 26.38
N ILE A 614 -46.29 -0.62 25.31
CA ILE A 614 -45.04 0.09 25.02
C ILE A 614 -44.78 1.16 26.08
N ALA A 615 -45.79 1.94 26.44
CA ALA A 615 -45.73 2.94 27.51
C ALA A 615 -45.35 2.30 28.84
N ALA A 616 -45.97 1.19 29.23
CA ALA A 616 -45.64 0.46 30.45
C ALA A 616 -44.18 -0.05 30.46
N ALA A 617 -43.63 -0.46 29.33
CA ALA A 617 -42.22 -0.81 29.21
C ALA A 617 -41.27 0.41 29.32
N LEU A 618 -41.67 1.58 28.80
CA LEU A 618 -40.94 2.84 28.92
C LEU A 618 -41.03 3.47 30.30
N GLU A 619 -42.02 3.16 31.11
CA GLU A 619 -42.24 3.77 32.44
C GLU A 619 -41.00 3.67 33.34
N LEU A 620 -40.29 2.54 33.29
CA LEU A 620 -39.04 2.32 34.04
C LEU A 620 -37.97 3.39 33.71
N TYR A 621 -37.90 3.85 32.46
CA TYR A 621 -36.95 4.81 31.92
C TYR A 621 -37.47 6.27 31.98
N VAL A 622 -38.72 6.51 32.25
CA VAL A 622 -39.35 7.83 32.33
C VAL A 622 -39.50 8.29 33.78
N SER A 623 -40.23 7.53 34.58
CA SER A 623 -40.55 7.84 36.00
C SER A 623 -39.92 6.84 36.98
N GLY A 624 -39.42 5.70 36.49
CA GLY A 624 -38.81 4.65 37.28
C GLY A 624 -37.37 4.89 37.67
N SER A 625 -36.69 3.86 38.16
CA SER A 625 -35.33 3.93 38.68
C SER A 625 -34.23 4.10 37.60
N LEU A 626 -34.54 3.98 36.34
CA LEU A 626 -33.61 4.10 35.21
C LEU A 626 -33.87 5.37 34.36
N ASN A 627 -34.37 6.45 34.96
CA ASN A 627 -34.82 7.66 34.27
C ASN A 627 -33.68 8.62 33.81
N VAL A 628 -32.45 8.19 33.83
CA VAL A 628 -31.25 9.01 33.46
C VAL A 628 -31.36 9.63 32.06
N PHE A 629 -32.09 8.99 31.15
CA PHE A 629 -32.27 9.46 29.78
C PHE A 629 -33.57 10.28 29.57
N ASN A 630 -34.32 10.53 30.63
CA ASN A 630 -35.55 11.36 30.58
C ASN A 630 -35.25 12.82 31.01
N HIS A 631 -34.15 13.37 30.53
CA HIS A 631 -33.75 14.74 30.81
C HIS A 631 -33.28 15.42 29.52
N ARG A 632 -33.34 16.73 29.46
CA ARG A 632 -32.78 17.52 28.38
C ARG A 632 -31.25 17.44 28.45
N THR A 633 -30.57 17.41 27.28
CA THR A 633 -29.12 17.43 27.20
C THR A 633 -28.57 18.69 27.85
N ASN A 634 -27.65 18.51 28.75
CA ASN A 634 -26.94 19.59 29.47
C ASN A 634 -25.42 19.52 29.33
N VAL A 635 -24.93 18.68 28.43
CA VAL A 635 -23.51 18.55 28.11
C VAL A 635 -23.23 19.19 26.75
N GLU A 636 -22.15 19.96 26.66
CA GLU A 636 -21.71 20.52 25.39
C GLU A 636 -20.80 19.53 24.65
N LEU A 637 -21.07 19.33 23.36
CA LEU A 637 -20.28 18.48 22.49
C LEU A 637 -19.38 19.32 21.55
N SER A 638 -18.81 20.43 22.08
CA SER A 638 -18.02 21.38 21.30
C SER A 638 -16.55 20.97 21.18
N ASN A 639 -16.05 20.11 22.04
CA ASN A 639 -14.65 19.68 22.00
C ASN A 639 -14.38 18.79 20.78
N ARG A 640 -13.21 18.94 20.20
CA ARG A 640 -12.73 18.14 19.07
C ARG A 640 -12.53 16.65 19.42
N LEU A 641 -12.22 16.34 20.69
CA LEU A 641 -12.06 14.97 21.18
C LEU A 641 -13.02 14.73 22.33
N VAL A 642 -14.02 13.88 22.14
CA VAL A 642 -15.04 13.56 23.11
C VAL A 642 -15.13 12.06 23.34
N CYS A 643 -15.10 11.65 24.59
CA CYS A 643 -15.29 10.26 25.02
C CYS A 643 -16.54 10.14 25.87
N PHE A 644 -17.43 9.24 25.51
CA PHE A 644 -18.58 8.85 26.30
C PHE A 644 -18.23 7.61 27.13
N ASP A 645 -17.95 7.83 28.42
CA ASP A 645 -17.75 6.75 29.38
C ASP A 645 -19.11 6.23 29.85
N ILE A 646 -19.46 5.02 29.41
CA ILE A 646 -20.73 4.36 29.71
C ILE A 646 -20.57 3.12 30.60
N LYS A 647 -19.40 2.94 31.22
CA LYS A 647 -19.07 1.75 32.06
C LYS A 647 -20.04 1.58 33.22
N GLN A 648 -20.46 2.68 33.85
CA GLN A 648 -21.35 2.65 34.99
C GLN A 648 -22.80 2.32 34.65
N LEU A 649 -23.18 2.42 33.37
CA LEU A 649 -24.50 1.97 32.91
C LEU A 649 -24.56 0.44 33.02
N GLY A 650 -25.25 -0.12 33.97
CA GLY A 650 -25.41 -1.58 34.13
C GLY A 650 -25.87 -2.28 32.83
N LYS A 651 -25.92 -3.60 32.84
CA LYS A 651 -26.21 -4.40 31.63
C LYS A 651 -27.45 -3.96 30.85
N GLN A 652 -28.50 -3.48 31.54
CA GLN A 652 -29.78 -3.05 30.92
C GLN A 652 -29.60 -1.71 30.18
N LEU A 653 -28.86 -0.75 30.76
CA LEU A 653 -28.69 0.59 30.16
C LEU A 653 -27.52 0.65 29.20
N LYS A 654 -26.55 -0.31 29.24
CA LYS A 654 -25.32 -0.23 28.42
C LYS A 654 -25.62 -0.20 26.93
N LYS A 655 -26.46 -1.12 26.42
CA LYS A 655 -26.89 -1.16 25.01
C LYS A 655 -27.65 0.11 24.61
N LEU A 656 -28.57 0.54 25.47
CA LEU A 656 -29.35 1.76 25.26
C LEU A 656 -28.40 2.99 25.21
N GLY A 657 -27.44 3.07 26.15
CA GLY A 657 -26.43 4.12 26.16
C GLY A 657 -25.58 4.14 24.89
N MET A 658 -25.16 2.97 24.40
CA MET A 658 -24.41 2.88 23.12
C MET A 658 -25.23 3.39 21.94
N LEU A 659 -26.51 3.01 21.87
CA LEU A 659 -27.43 3.45 20.80
C LEU A 659 -27.63 4.97 20.84
N ILE A 660 -27.83 5.55 22.02
CA ILE A 660 -27.97 7.00 22.23
C ILE A 660 -26.69 7.75 21.84
N VAL A 661 -25.53 7.25 22.25
CA VAL A 661 -24.23 7.83 21.88
C VAL A 661 -24.06 7.81 20.35
N GLN A 662 -24.41 6.72 19.68
CA GLN A 662 -24.35 6.61 18.23
C GLN A 662 -25.23 7.67 17.53
N ASP A 663 -26.44 7.89 18.02
CA ASP A 663 -27.35 8.91 17.50
C ASP A 663 -26.80 10.34 17.71
N GLN A 664 -26.26 10.63 18.89
CA GLN A 664 -25.62 11.93 19.18
C GLN A 664 -24.42 12.19 18.27
N ILE A 665 -23.61 11.18 18.00
CA ILE A 665 -22.47 11.30 17.08
C ILE A 665 -22.96 11.49 15.65
N TRP A 666 -24.02 10.80 15.25
CA TRP A 666 -24.65 11.04 13.95
C TRP A 666 -25.11 12.49 13.79
N ASN A 667 -25.73 13.07 14.80
CA ASN A 667 -26.10 14.48 14.82
C ASN A 667 -24.87 15.39 14.62
N ARG A 668 -23.71 15.04 15.22
CA ARG A 668 -22.46 15.81 15.04
C ARG A 668 -21.88 15.65 13.63
N VAL A 669 -21.94 14.46 13.05
CA VAL A 669 -21.52 14.21 11.66
C VAL A 669 -22.29 15.10 10.69
N THR A 670 -23.61 15.25 10.89
CA THR A 670 -24.43 16.10 10.04
C THR A 670 -24.06 17.58 10.13
N ILE A 671 -23.68 18.05 11.33
CA ILE A 671 -23.19 19.42 11.54
C ILE A 671 -21.82 19.60 10.86
N ASN A 672 -20.87 18.69 11.11
CA ASN A 672 -19.53 18.78 10.59
C ASN A 672 -19.48 18.72 9.05
N ARG A 673 -20.43 18.02 8.43
CA ARG A 673 -20.55 18.00 6.97
C ARG A 673 -20.75 19.41 6.40
N ALA A 674 -21.56 20.25 7.03
CA ALA A 674 -21.77 21.62 6.59
C ALA A 674 -20.48 22.45 6.69
N GLU A 675 -19.63 22.15 7.65
CA GLU A 675 -18.30 22.75 7.87
C GLU A 675 -17.18 22.12 7.02
N LYS A 676 -17.49 21.08 6.20
CA LYS A 676 -16.52 20.29 5.43
C LYS A 676 -15.46 19.61 6.30
N LYS A 677 -15.82 19.25 7.50
CA LYS A 677 -14.96 18.64 8.50
C LYS A 677 -15.29 17.15 8.63
N SER A 678 -14.28 16.29 8.70
CA SER A 678 -14.48 14.85 8.90
C SER A 678 -14.70 14.54 10.38
N THR A 679 -15.46 13.48 10.64
CA THR A 679 -15.74 12.99 12.00
C THR A 679 -15.30 11.54 12.12
N ARG A 680 -14.37 11.24 13.03
CA ARG A 680 -13.97 9.88 13.39
C ARG A 680 -14.78 9.39 14.57
N TYR A 681 -15.30 8.20 14.48
CA TYR A 681 -16.09 7.58 15.54
C TYR A 681 -15.54 6.21 15.88
N TYR A 682 -15.10 6.01 17.10
CA TYR A 682 -14.61 4.73 17.61
C TYR A 682 -15.63 4.14 18.57
N MET A 683 -16.12 2.96 18.26
CA MET A 683 -17.10 2.24 19.09
C MET A 683 -16.50 0.91 19.56
N ASP A 684 -16.20 0.84 20.85
CA ASP A 684 -15.76 -0.41 21.45
C ASP A 684 -16.95 -1.33 21.78
N GLU A 685 -16.72 -2.64 21.82
CA GLU A 685 -17.71 -3.70 22.03
C GLU A 685 -18.95 -3.57 21.10
N PHE A 686 -18.73 -3.20 19.85
CA PHE A 686 -19.78 -2.91 18.85
C PHE A 686 -20.77 -4.07 18.66
N HIS A 687 -20.34 -5.32 18.86
CA HIS A 687 -21.22 -6.50 18.75
C HIS A 687 -22.44 -6.45 19.68
N LEU A 688 -22.42 -5.64 20.73
CA LEU A 688 -23.54 -5.50 21.65
C LEU A 688 -24.78 -4.87 20.99
N LEU A 689 -24.60 -4.04 19.95
CA LEU A 689 -25.70 -3.41 19.20
C LEU A 689 -26.26 -4.29 18.08
N LEU A 690 -25.63 -5.42 17.79
CA LEU A 690 -25.97 -6.24 16.63
C LEU A 690 -26.82 -7.48 16.99
N LYS A 691 -27.22 -7.61 18.25
CA LYS A 691 -27.98 -8.78 18.74
C LYS A 691 -29.48 -8.70 18.46
N GLU A 692 -30.04 -7.50 18.44
CA GLU A 692 -31.44 -7.23 18.17
C GLU A 692 -31.62 -6.73 16.73
N GLU A 693 -32.63 -7.23 16.03
CA GLU A 693 -32.81 -7.03 14.58
C GLU A 693 -32.96 -5.56 14.17
N GLN A 694 -33.84 -4.80 14.83
CA GLN A 694 -34.09 -3.39 14.49
C GLN A 694 -32.85 -2.53 14.83
N THR A 695 -32.20 -2.79 15.96
CA THR A 695 -31.01 -2.08 16.40
C THR A 695 -29.82 -2.35 15.48
N ALA A 696 -29.68 -3.61 15.02
CA ALA A 696 -28.68 -3.98 14.03
C ALA A 696 -28.94 -3.27 12.70
N ALA A 697 -30.18 -3.27 12.20
CA ALA A 697 -30.57 -2.59 10.96
C ALA A 697 -30.31 -1.08 11.02
N TYR A 698 -30.66 -0.42 12.13
CA TYR A 698 -30.35 1.00 12.34
C TYR A 698 -28.85 1.27 12.34
N SER A 699 -28.08 0.45 13.07
CA SER A 699 -26.63 0.62 13.15
C SER A 699 -25.95 0.44 11.78
N VAL A 700 -26.39 -0.54 10.98
CA VAL A 700 -25.90 -0.77 9.61
C VAL A 700 -26.27 0.40 8.69
N GLU A 701 -27.49 0.94 8.80
CA GLU A 701 -27.93 2.09 7.98
C GLU A 701 -27.07 3.33 8.28
N ILE A 702 -26.87 3.64 9.56
CA ILE A 702 -25.98 4.73 9.98
C ILE A 702 -24.56 4.49 9.49
N TRP A 703 -24.04 3.25 9.56
CA TRP A 703 -22.73 2.87 9.06
C TRP A 703 -22.53 3.17 7.57
N LYS A 704 -23.55 2.86 6.76
CA LYS A 704 -23.56 3.18 5.33
C LYS A 704 -23.62 4.69 5.06
N ARG A 705 -24.36 5.43 5.89
CA ARG A 705 -24.53 6.89 5.74
C ARG A 705 -23.27 7.66 6.14
N PHE A 706 -22.51 7.21 7.13
CA PHE A 706 -21.28 7.85 7.57
C PHE A 706 -20.35 8.17 6.38
N ARG A 707 -20.16 7.24 5.46
CA ARG A 707 -19.35 7.44 4.26
C ARG A 707 -19.75 8.66 3.44
N LYS A 708 -21.06 8.84 3.20
CA LYS A 708 -21.57 9.94 2.37
C LYS A 708 -21.46 11.29 3.07
N TRP A 709 -21.32 11.28 4.38
CA TRP A 709 -21.40 12.47 5.24
C TRP A 709 -20.07 12.85 5.87
N GLY A 710 -18.95 12.25 5.42
CA GLY A 710 -17.61 12.56 5.92
C GLY A 710 -17.30 11.92 7.29
N GLY A 711 -18.10 10.96 7.72
CA GLY A 711 -17.86 10.16 8.90
C GLY A 711 -16.93 8.99 8.61
N ILE A 712 -16.08 8.66 9.57
CA ILE A 712 -15.11 7.56 9.52
C ILE A 712 -15.33 6.69 10.77
N PRO A 713 -16.36 5.83 10.78
CA PRO A 713 -16.62 4.96 11.92
C PRO A 713 -15.62 3.82 12.00
N THR A 714 -15.30 3.39 13.20
CA THR A 714 -14.43 2.26 13.50
C THR A 714 -15.07 1.41 14.59
N ALA A 715 -15.47 0.21 14.23
CA ALA A 715 -16.00 -0.77 15.18
C ALA A 715 -14.87 -1.63 15.74
N ILE A 716 -14.83 -1.77 17.04
CA ILE A 716 -13.87 -2.57 17.77
C ILE A 716 -14.62 -3.73 18.41
N THR A 717 -14.20 -4.95 18.15
CA THR A 717 -14.86 -6.13 18.72
C THR A 717 -13.93 -7.31 18.90
N GLN A 718 -14.24 -8.14 19.87
CA GLN A 718 -13.56 -9.41 20.13
C GLN A 718 -14.42 -10.62 19.74
N ASN A 719 -15.70 -10.43 19.46
CA ASN A 719 -16.64 -11.51 19.19
C ASN A 719 -17.14 -11.47 17.74
N ILE A 720 -16.45 -12.21 16.89
CA ILE A 720 -16.71 -12.27 15.46
C ILE A 720 -17.93 -13.14 15.15
N LYS A 721 -18.17 -14.18 15.93
CA LYS A 721 -19.34 -15.06 15.73
C LYS A 721 -20.64 -14.30 15.92
N ASP A 722 -20.73 -13.48 16.96
CA ASP A 722 -21.90 -12.63 17.17
C ASP A 722 -22.02 -11.58 16.06
N LEU A 723 -20.89 -11.11 15.53
CA LEU A 723 -20.85 -10.15 14.44
C LEU A 723 -21.41 -10.75 13.13
N LEU A 724 -21.12 -12.01 12.84
CA LEU A 724 -21.52 -12.69 11.59
C LEU A 724 -22.81 -13.50 11.71
N ALA A 725 -23.49 -13.43 12.86
CA ALA A 725 -24.72 -14.17 13.11
C ALA A 725 -25.95 -13.62 12.34
N SER A 726 -25.90 -12.38 11.86
CA SER A 726 -26.98 -11.76 11.09
C SER A 726 -26.50 -11.32 9.70
N ARG A 727 -27.40 -11.43 8.72
CA ARG A 727 -27.16 -10.95 7.35
C ARG A 727 -26.89 -9.44 7.30
N GLU A 728 -27.42 -8.68 8.24
CA GLU A 728 -27.22 -7.24 8.37
C GLU A 728 -25.75 -6.91 8.62
N VAL A 729 -25.05 -7.78 9.32
CA VAL A 729 -23.64 -7.58 9.68
C VAL A 729 -22.68 -7.89 8.53
N GLU A 730 -23.03 -8.81 7.63
CA GLU A 730 -22.24 -8.99 6.39
C GLU A 730 -22.10 -7.66 5.65
N ASN A 731 -23.16 -6.85 5.64
CA ASN A 731 -23.13 -5.51 5.06
C ASN A 731 -22.09 -4.56 5.71
N ILE A 732 -21.74 -4.74 6.99
CA ILE A 732 -20.73 -3.91 7.65
C ILE A 732 -19.34 -4.26 7.12
N PHE A 733 -19.05 -5.54 6.92
CA PHE A 733 -17.80 -5.97 6.30
C PHE A 733 -17.68 -5.47 4.85
N GLU A 734 -18.73 -5.61 4.06
CA GLU A 734 -18.76 -5.13 2.67
C GLU A 734 -18.65 -3.60 2.54
N ASN A 735 -19.03 -2.86 3.57
CA ASN A 735 -18.92 -1.41 3.63
C ASN A 735 -17.74 -0.92 4.48
N SER A 736 -16.73 -1.73 4.70
CA SER A 736 -15.52 -1.39 5.45
C SER A 736 -14.30 -1.81 4.66
N ASP A 737 -13.66 -0.86 3.98
CA ASP A 737 -12.45 -1.12 3.21
C ASP A 737 -11.18 -1.12 4.09
N PHE A 738 -11.33 -0.83 5.38
CA PHE A 738 -10.23 -0.86 6.34
C PHE A 738 -10.50 -1.91 7.43
N VAL A 739 -9.61 -2.89 7.57
CA VAL A 739 -9.69 -3.87 8.66
C VAL A 739 -8.32 -4.05 9.30
N LEU A 740 -8.24 -3.84 10.60
CA LEU A 740 -7.07 -4.19 11.39
C LEU A 740 -7.37 -5.48 12.16
N MET A 741 -6.77 -6.57 11.72
CA MET A 741 -6.99 -7.90 12.26
C MET A 741 -5.79 -8.33 13.08
N LEU A 742 -5.97 -8.38 14.38
CA LEU A 742 -4.99 -8.88 15.35
C LEU A 742 -5.19 -10.39 15.57
N ASN A 743 -4.53 -10.97 16.58
CA ASN A 743 -4.66 -12.39 16.90
C ASN A 743 -6.13 -12.84 17.01
N GLN A 744 -6.46 -13.98 16.39
CA GLN A 744 -7.81 -14.51 16.30
C GLN A 744 -7.97 -15.86 17.01
N ALA A 745 -9.13 -16.08 17.63
CA ALA A 745 -9.50 -17.37 18.21
C ALA A 745 -9.62 -18.45 17.14
N GLN A 746 -9.28 -19.68 17.50
CA GLN A 746 -9.29 -20.84 16.57
C GLN A 746 -10.64 -21.02 15.86
N GLY A 747 -11.76 -20.82 16.58
CA GLY A 747 -13.09 -20.99 16.01
C GLY A 747 -13.52 -19.92 15.02
N ASP A 748 -12.88 -18.74 15.03
CA ASP A 748 -13.23 -17.60 14.19
C ASP A 748 -12.40 -17.55 12.91
N ARG A 749 -11.24 -18.22 12.90
CA ARG A 749 -10.29 -18.17 11.78
C ARG A 749 -10.86 -18.68 10.46
N ALA A 750 -11.56 -19.81 10.50
CA ALA A 750 -12.16 -20.40 9.30
C ALA A 750 -13.25 -19.49 8.69
N ILE A 751 -14.03 -18.84 9.55
CA ILE A 751 -15.09 -17.91 9.13
C ILE A 751 -14.47 -16.67 8.49
N LEU A 752 -13.48 -16.08 9.16
CA LEU A 752 -12.77 -14.90 8.66
C LEU A 752 -12.00 -15.19 7.37
N ALA A 753 -11.34 -16.36 7.28
CA ALA A 753 -10.63 -16.77 6.08
C ALA A 753 -11.56 -16.80 4.87
N LYS A 754 -12.78 -17.31 5.06
CA LYS A 754 -13.80 -17.35 4.00
C LYS A 754 -14.36 -15.96 3.68
N GLN A 755 -14.73 -15.18 4.70
CA GLN A 755 -15.39 -13.87 4.53
C GLN A 755 -14.47 -12.81 3.91
N LEU A 756 -13.19 -12.82 4.29
CA LEU A 756 -12.19 -11.84 3.84
C LEU A 756 -11.20 -12.40 2.82
N ASN A 757 -11.46 -13.61 2.32
CA ASN A 757 -10.61 -14.30 1.35
C ASN A 757 -9.13 -14.36 1.78
N ILE A 758 -8.87 -14.72 3.06
CA ILE A 758 -7.53 -14.76 3.64
C ILE A 758 -6.83 -16.07 3.28
N SER A 759 -5.61 -15.99 2.73
CA SER A 759 -4.81 -17.16 2.40
C SER A 759 -4.27 -17.88 3.65
N PRO A 760 -3.91 -19.17 3.55
CA PRO A 760 -3.24 -19.88 4.65
C PRO A 760 -1.93 -19.24 5.10
N GLN A 761 -1.20 -18.57 4.19
CA GLN A 761 0.02 -17.82 4.51
C GLN A 761 -0.30 -16.57 5.32
N GLN A 762 -1.30 -15.80 4.90
CA GLN A 762 -1.77 -14.61 5.63
C GLN A 762 -2.31 -14.98 7.00
N MET A 763 -3.04 -16.11 7.10
CA MET A 763 -3.63 -16.58 8.36
C MET A 763 -2.58 -16.82 9.47
N LYS A 764 -1.33 -17.10 9.13
CA LYS A 764 -0.23 -17.27 10.09
C LYS A 764 0.02 -16.00 10.90
N TYR A 765 -0.19 -14.83 10.30
CA TYR A 765 0.02 -13.51 10.95
C TYR A 765 -1.10 -13.09 11.91
N VAL A 766 -2.15 -13.90 12.05
CA VAL A 766 -3.23 -13.69 13.04
C VAL A 766 -3.45 -14.92 13.89
N THR A 767 -2.46 -15.84 13.90
CA THR A 767 -2.51 -17.12 14.60
C THR A 767 -1.32 -17.20 15.56
N HIS A 768 -1.58 -17.17 16.87
CA HIS A 768 -0.55 -17.22 17.92
C HIS A 768 0.50 -16.10 17.81
N THR A 769 0.07 -14.92 17.42
CA THR A 769 0.91 -13.73 17.31
C THR A 769 0.93 -12.96 18.63
N GLU A 770 1.96 -12.15 18.81
CA GLU A 770 2.07 -11.24 19.95
C GLU A 770 1.09 -10.05 19.84
N ALA A 771 0.94 -9.32 20.95
CA ALA A 771 0.11 -8.11 20.92
C ALA A 771 0.76 -7.04 20.02
N GLY A 772 -0.02 -6.48 19.12
CA GLY A 772 0.45 -5.51 18.13
C GLY A 772 0.88 -6.12 16.80
N GLU A 773 0.68 -7.40 16.60
CA GLU A 773 0.94 -8.09 15.33
C GLU A 773 -0.36 -8.54 14.68
N GLY A 774 -0.41 -8.52 13.34
CA GLY A 774 -1.62 -8.91 12.64
C GLY A 774 -1.58 -8.64 11.14
N LEU A 775 -2.78 -8.51 10.57
CA LEU A 775 -3.02 -8.12 9.17
C LEU A 775 -3.75 -6.79 9.11
N ILE A 776 -3.31 -5.92 8.21
CA ILE A 776 -4.01 -4.70 7.84
C ILE A 776 -4.58 -4.85 6.43
N PHE A 777 -5.86 -4.56 6.29
CA PHE A 777 -6.56 -4.47 5.02
C PHE A 777 -6.80 -3.00 4.71
N TYR A 778 -6.44 -2.59 3.52
CA TYR A 778 -6.66 -1.24 3.00
C TYR A 778 -7.15 -1.35 1.55
N GLY A 779 -8.46 -1.36 1.37
CA GLY A 779 -9.07 -1.73 0.09
C GLY A 779 -8.67 -3.15 -0.33
N ASN A 780 -7.99 -3.26 -1.46
CA ASN A 780 -7.51 -4.55 -1.97
C ASN A 780 -6.10 -4.94 -1.45
N VAL A 781 -5.47 -4.07 -0.67
CA VAL A 781 -4.14 -4.31 -0.13
C VAL A 781 -4.25 -5.05 1.20
N VAL A 782 -3.56 -6.18 1.35
CA VAL A 782 -3.52 -6.95 2.60
C VAL A 782 -2.07 -7.16 3.00
N LEU A 783 -1.66 -6.56 4.12
CA LEU A 783 -0.28 -6.59 4.60
C LEU A 783 -0.20 -7.17 6.01
N PRO A 784 0.78 -8.02 6.31
CA PRO A 784 1.13 -8.34 7.67
C PRO A 784 1.87 -7.17 8.31
N PHE A 785 1.50 -6.83 9.54
CA PHE A 785 2.12 -5.71 10.25
C PHE A 785 2.61 -6.11 11.64
N VAL A 786 3.62 -5.38 12.10
CA VAL A 786 4.18 -5.43 13.44
C VAL A 786 4.23 -4.01 14.00
N ASP A 787 3.61 -3.80 15.13
CA ASP A 787 3.60 -2.53 15.85
C ASP A 787 4.04 -2.71 17.30
N HIS A 788 5.34 -2.74 17.51
CA HIS A 788 5.95 -2.77 18.82
C HIS A 788 6.29 -1.34 19.27
N PHE A 789 5.33 -0.70 19.93
CA PHE A 789 5.50 0.66 20.41
C PHE A 789 6.49 0.71 21.59
N PRO A 790 7.42 1.68 21.64
CA PRO A 790 8.40 1.80 22.73
C PRO A 790 7.73 1.99 24.09
N LYS A 791 8.06 1.12 25.07
CA LYS A 791 7.41 1.11 26.38
C LYS A 791 7.87 2.21 27.33
N ASP A 792 8.97 2.85 27.02
CA ASP A 792 9.61 3.92 27.80
C ASP A 792 9.05 5.31 27.53
N THR A 793 8.08 5.43 26.61
CA THR A 793 7.47 6.69 26.20
C THR A 793 6.26 7.06 27.07
N GLU A 794 5.98 8.36 27.19
CA GLU A 794 4.74 8.86 27.81
C GLU A 794 3.51 8.37 27.05
N LEU A 795 3.58 8.41 25.71
CA LEU A 795 2.52 7.92 24.83
C LEU A 795 2.15 6.45 25.11
N TYR A 796 3.14 5.57 25.28
CA TYR A 796 2.86 4.18 25.66
C TYR A 796 2.06 4.08 26.95
N ARG A 797 2.45 4.83 27.97
CA ARG A 797 1.81 4.81 29.30
C ARG A 797 0.36 5.25 29.26
N ILE A 798 0.01 6.26 28.46
CA ILE A 798 -1.38 6.72 28.33
C ILE A 798 -2.22 5.83 27.39
N MET A 799 -1.59 5.04 26.54
CA MET A 799 -2.28 4.13 25.62
C MET A 799 -2.44 2.71 26.17
N THR A 800 -1.57 2.27 27.09
CA THR A 800 -1.66 0.91 27.64
C THR A 800 -2.94 0.71 28.44
N THR A 801 -3.47 -0.53 28.40
CA THR A 801 -4.64 -0.95 29.18
C THR A 801 -4.25 -1.99 30.25
N LYS A 802 -2.95 -2.33 30.34
CA LYS A 802 -2.49 -3.33 31.32
C LYS A 802 -2.53 -2.77 32.73
N PRO A 803 -3.26 -3.41 33.66
CA PRO A 803 -3.42 -2.88 35.02
C PRO A 803 -2.09 -2.64 35.78
N GLU A 804 -1.11 -3.50 35.53
CA GLU A 804 0.23 -3.42 36.14
C GLU A 804 1.01 -2.18 35.66
N GLU A 805 0.77 -1.74 34.44
CA GLU A 805 1.44 -0.58 33.83
C GLU A 805 0.66 0.73 34.10
N VAL A 806 -0.67 0.67 34.26
CA VAL A 806 -1.56 1.82 34.54
C VAL A 806 -1.45 2.23 36.00
N SER A 807 -1.22 1.29 36.95
CA SER A 807 -1.09 1.59 38.39
C SER A 807 0.16 2.40 38.75
N SER A 808 1.06 2.63 37.82
CA SER A 808 2.27 3.48 38.00
C SER A 808 2.06 4.93 37.56
N LEU A 809 0.88 5.30 37.11
CA LEU A 809 0.44 6.67 36.77
C LEU A 809 -0.29 7.31 37.97
#